data_fbf52b5d7a12d356692fe94bdaa96ff9
#
_entry.id   fbf52b5d7a12d356692fe94bdaa96ff9
#
_cell.length_a   1.000
_cell.length_b   1.000
_cell.length_c   1.000
_cell.angle_alpha   90.00
_cell.angle_beta   90.00
_cell.angle_gamma   90.00
#
_symmetry.space_group_name_H-M   'P 1'
#
loop_
_entity.id
_entity.type
_entity.pdbx_description
1 polymer ?
#
loop_
_entity_poly.entity_id
_entity_poly.type
_entity_poly.pdbx_seq_one_letter_code
_entity_poly.pdbx_strand_id
1 'polypeptide(L)'
;MLVNLPVVRMSRHLERLHAYVQGGVSAENVPASYKLHAQQQCRYARARAGAPPNFHKRAVNDRRVPGAPRTVIRNATLFDGERILPHHDVFLSDGLIQFVEPTNLQVPVPRDTETDHIDAAGRWFTPGIIDLHTHLGVFGMPVLPTHMDGNSRQSPVRPMVRSIDGFNEHDLSLQSTLAGGITTALVLPGSLNNIGGHAVPIKLGSLAGRAPSSRVIDSPRALTMPGEANVDDRDDMYKAASGMHRPDASTSFRHMKMACGENALKYNLVRMDEAWNFRASFEKAQQLREKQDDFCTALDLGLLDHAPPEALRFPNDLELDILVDVLRGRTKVHTHCYTMNDLDSFVRHANEFGFPIAAFHHAHETYLVPSLLHAAPGGAPAVAIFSTNAYYKYESYFGTPFLADLLKAHNITPIFKSDHPVTDSRRLVNQAAQAHHYGLDALDALRGVTSEPARVLGLDYRVGYIVPRMDADVVLWDRHPLQLGATPVVVYVDGVSQLSQHSSTEHESGADIHGRKPASAPPSADFSYERMRVLNATDAIVQSATPPFPEPIAHTSSVVLTNVSRIFQRKNGTIQTLDLARGSLVYDDGKITCIGARPSDCATHVPAHAHQVDLYGGMILPGLTAYGSTLGLSDIPGETDASSGDDVSMLTHHLRPDLARPVPRAEDSLMFDGHALLRAHASGVTTAVSAPAVHGMFGGVSAHFDTGAHSVLDKLSVRASDVALHVSLTPPSSSFSSDGRDDTGYTASMATQLALLRSMISEPTTMEWRRVANGEWPLVVKADAYGTVAKLILLKRAFPQVRLVIDSAGALHGVAAQLAEANISVLMPAKVWMYSWEQRHRLMGPPLTRDTELGVLLRHGVQVGIRIQEAWEAANLLWDTVWAAQEAHMGSASDILALVTTKYV
;
A
#
# COMPACT_ATOMS: atom_id res chain seq x y z
N MET A 1 48.19 -5.24 -18.39
CA MET A 1 47.70 -6.30 -17.50
C MET A 1 46.26 -6.80 -17.89
N LEU A 2 45.79 -6.53 -19.11
CA LEU A 2 44.39 -6.84 -19.56
C LEU A 2 44.28 -7.93 -20.63
N VAL A 3 45.34 -8.64 -20.95
CA VAL A 3 45.39 -9.64 -22.04
C VAL A 3 45.26 -11.10 -21.55
N ASN A 4 45.36 -11.36 -20.25
CA ASN A 4 45.41 -12.72 -19.71
C ASN A 4 44.05 -13.28 -19.15
N LEU A 5 42.99 -12.48 -19.06
CA LEU A 5 41.73 -12.95 -18.49
C LEU A 5 40.93 -13.96 -19.37
N PRO A 6 40.86 -13.80 -20.71
CA PRO A 6 40.15 -14.77 -21.57
C PRO A 6 40.87 -16.11 -21.68
N VAL A 7 42.22 -16.12 -21.68
CA VAL A 7 43.03 -17.34 -21.82
C VAL A 7 42.95 -18.22 -20.57
N VAL A 8 42.93 -17.65 -19.38
CA VAL A 8 42.80 -18.39 -18.12
C VAL A 8 41.40 -18.99 -17.95
N ARG A 9 40.35 -18.27 -18.38
CA ARG A 9 38.97 -18.83 -18.40
C ARG A 9 38.82 -19.98 -19.40
N MET A 10 39.41 -19.82 -20.59
CA MET A 10 39.36 -20.85 -21.63
C MET A 10 40.17 -22.11 -21.24
N SER A 11 41.28 -21.97 -20.52
CA SER A 11 42.05 -23.10 -19.97
C SER A 11 41.28 -23.90 -18.93
N ARG A 12 40.67 -23.25 -17.96
CA ARG A 12 39.84 -23.93 -16.96
C ARG A 12 38.56 -24.58 -17.55
N HIS A 13 37.99 -23.96 -18.58
CA HIS A 13 36.85 -24.55 -19.32
C HIS A 13 37.26 -25.82 -20.04
N LEU A 14 38.43 -25.83 -20.74
CA LEU A 14 38.97 -27.00 -21.40
C LEU A 14 39.39 -28.12 -20.42
N GLU A 15 39.93 -27.77 -19.25
CA GLU A 15 40.25 -28.72 -18.19
C GLU A 15 38.99 -29.44 -17.65
N ARG A 16 37.90 -28.67 -17.44
CA ARG A 16 36.64 -29.26 -17.01
C ARG A 16 36.00 -30.14 -18.09
N LEU A 17 36.02 -29.72 -19.35
CA LEU A 17 35.60 -30.54 -20.48
C LEU A 17 36.45 -31.83 -20.59
N HIS A 18 37.72 -31.76 -20.35
CA HIS A 18 38.63 -32.92 -20.36
C HIS A 18 38.33 -33.91 -19.22
N ALA A 19 37.90 -33.41 -18.05
CA ALA A 19 37.44 -34.27 -16.95
C ALA A 19 36.16 -35.05 -17.29
N TYR A 20 35.27 -34.52 -18.12
CA TYR A 20 34.12 -35.24 -18.62
C TYR A 20 34.51 -36.38 -19.61
N VAL A 21 35.58 -36.19 -20.36
CA VAL A 21 36.07 -37.19 -21.34
C VAL A 21 36.84 -38.32 -20.66
N GLN A 22 37.53 -38.09 -19.55
CA GLN A 22 38.34 -39.12 -18.87
C GLN A 22 37.57 -40.09 -17.97
N GLY A 23 36.25 -39.87 -17.74
CA GLY A 23 35.36 -40.74 -16.97
C GLY A 23 34.93 -42.02 -17.70
N GLY A 24 35.70 -42.46 -18.72
CA GLY A 24 35.40 -43.57 -19.64
C GLY A 24 35.11 -44.91 -18.98
N VAL A 25 33.86 -45.27 -18.98
CA VAL A 25 33.38 -46.63 -18.88
C VAL A 25 32.54 -46.93 -20.13
N SER A 26 32.80 -48.06 -20.82
CA SER A 26 32.08 -48.44 -22.03
C SER A 26 30.58 -48.50 -21.82
N ALA A 27 29.85 -47.63 -22.47
CA ALA A 27 28.41 -47.54 -22.34
C ALA A 27 27.71 -48.54 -23.25
N GLU A 28 26.97 -49.48 -22.68
CA GLU A 28 25.78 -50.04 -23.31
C GLU A 28 24.76 -48.90 -23.47
N ASN A 29 24.09 -48.88 -24.64
CA ASN A 29 23.18 -47.86 -25.14
C ASN A 29 22.44 -47.05 -24.06
N VAL A 30 22.83 -45.81 -23.87
CA VAL A 30 22.07 -44.84 -23.03
C VAL A 30 20.66 -44.69 -23.61
N PRO A 31 19.59 -44.86 -22.83
CA PRO A 31 18.26 -44.64 -23.33
C PRO A 31 18.10 -43.25 -23.95
N ALA A 32 17.55 -43.16 -25.14
CA ALA A 32 17.35 -41.92 -25.89
C ALA A 32 16.59 -40.84 -25.06
N SER A 33 15.77 -41.28 -24.10
CA SER A 33 15.04 -40.43 -23.19
C SER A 33 15.96 -39.55 -22.30
N TYR A 34 17.09 -40.08 -21.81
CA TYR A 34 18.04 -39.31 -20.98
C TYR A 34 18.71 -38.20 -21.79
N LYS A 35 19.12 -38.51 -23.02
CA LYS A 35 19.72 -37.53 -23.92
C LYS A 35 18.72 -36.43 -24.29
N LEU A 36 17.47 -36.84 -24.60
CA LEU A 36 16.38 -35.88 -24.90
C LEU A 36 16.11 -34.95 -23.70
N HIS A 37 16.06 -35.52 -22.49
CA HIS A 37 15.86 -34.75 -21.28
C HIS A 37 17.01 -33.76 -21.05
N ALA A 38 18.26 -34.17 -21.14
CA ALA A 38 19.43 -33.29 -21.04
C ALA A 38 19.39 -32.17 -22.09
N GLN A 39 19.02 -32.47 -23.34
CA GLN A 39 18.84 -31.46 -24.39
C GLN A 39 17.71 -30.47 -24.07
N GLN A 40 16.61 -30.90 -23.45
CA GLN A 40 15.54 -30.02 -23.01
C GLN A 40 16.02 -29.08 -21.91
N GLN A 41 16.76 -29.59 -20.93
CA GLN A 41 17.35 -28.77 -19.86
C GLN A 41 18.32 -27.74 -20.42
N CYS A 42 19.18 -28.09 -21.34
CA CYS A 42 20.10 -27.17 -22.00
C CYS A 42 19.38 -26.09 -22.83
N ARG A 43 18.31 -26.47 -23.54
CA ARG A 43 17.46 -25.48 -24.23
C ARG A 43 16.87 -24.47 -23.26
N TYR A 44 16.34 -24.97 -22.13
CA TYR A 44 15.84 -24.09 -21.08
C TYR A 44 16.94 -23.18 -20.52
N ALA A 45 18.10 -23.74 -20.19
CA ALA A 45 19.23 -22.94 -19.63
C ALA A 45 19.66 -21.79 -20.56
N ARG A 46 19.49 -21.94 -21.88
CA ARG A 46 19.84 -20.93 -22.90
C ARG A 46 18.67 -20.06 -23.36
N ALA A 47 17.45 -20.42 -23.00
CA ALA A 47 16.27 -19.65 -23.40
C ALA A 47 16.31 -18.24 -22.79
N ARG A 48 15.77 -17.26 -23.52
CA ARG A 48 15.54 -15.88 -23.02
C ARG A 48 14.10 -15.75 -22.55
N ALA A 49 13.91 -15.12 -21.41
CA ALA A 49 12.59 -14.75 -20.95
C ALA A 49 12.06 -13.55 -21.74
N GLY A 50 10.76 -13.49 -21.95
CA GLY A 50 10.06 -12.44 -22.67
C GLY A 50 8.68 -12.87 -23.14
N ALA A 51 8.04 -12.05 -23.95
CA ALA A 51 6.75 -12.37 -24.57
C ALA A 51 6.85 -13.63 -25.43
N PRO A 52 5.89 -14.57 -25.32
CA PRO A 52 5.86 -15.74 -26.19
C PRO A 52 5.75 -15.34 -27.65
N PRO A 53 6.42 -16.05 -28.58
CA PRO A 53 6.33 -15.76 -30.00
C PRO A 53 4.88 -15.77 -30.48
N ASN A 54 4.48 -14.76 -31.26
CA ASN A 54 3.12 -14.61 -31.80
C ASN A 54 1.99 -14.51 -30.77
N PHE A 55 2.27 -14.19 -29.52
CA PHE A 55 1.26 -14.06 -28.47
C PHE A 55 0.11 -13.10 -28.84
N HIS A 56 0.44 -12.02 -29.55
CA HIS A 56 -0.53 -11.03 -30.08
C HIS A 56 -1.47 -11.57 -31.19
N LYS A 57 -1.22 -12.78 -31.73
CA LYS A 57 -2.06 -13.41 -32.76
C LYS A 57 -3.13 -14.34 -32.19
N ARG A 58 -3.16 -14.55 -30.88
CA ARG A 58 -4.16 -15.40 -30.24
C ARG A 58 -5.58 -14.88 -30.47
N ALA A 59 -6.51 -15.80 -30.75
CA ALA A 59 -7.92 -15.48 -30.96
C ALA A 59 -8.71 -15.42 -29.66
N VAL A 60 -8.26 -16.15 -28.65
CA VAL A 60 -8.90 -16.28 -27.32
C VAL A 60 -7.85 -16.20 -26.22
N ASN A 61 -8.27 -15.75 -25.05
CA ASN A 61 -7.42 -15.77 -23.86
C ASN A 61 -7.28 -17.20 -23.34
N ASP A 62 -6.06 -17.58 -22.97
CA ASP A 62 -5.75 -18.87 -22.33
C ASP A 62 -6.44 -19.06 -20.97
N ARG A 63 -6.88 -17.95 -20.37
CA ARG A 63 -7.58 -17.90 -19.07
C ARG A 63 -9.07 -17.67 -19.20
N ARG A 64 -9.63 -17.63 -20.42
CA ARG A 64 -11.05 -17.33 -20.62
C ARG A 64 -11.97 -18.25 -19.81
N VAL A 65 -13.07 -17.69 -19.36
CA VAL A 65 -14.17 -18.46 -18.76
C VAL A 65 -15.16 -18.81 -19.89
N PRO A 66 -15.35 -20.10 -20.19
CA PRO A 66 -16.34 -20.50 -21.21
C PRO A 66 -17.73 -20.01 -20.86
N GLY A 67 -18.46 -19.44 -21.85
CA GLY A 67 -19.82 -18.91 -21.66
C GLY A 67 -19.88 -17.54 -20.96
N ALA A 68 -18.75 -16.87 -20.74
CA ALA A 68 -18.75 -15.49 -20.27
C ALA A 68 -19.40 -14.56 -21.31
N PRO A 69 -20.26 -13.60 -20.89
CA PRO A 69 -20.89 -12.65 -21.80
C PRO A 69 -19.84 -11.85 -22.60
N ARG A 70 -20.18 -11.55 -23.84
CA ARG A 70 -19.47 -10.53 -24.61
C ARG A 70 -19.89 -9.15 -24.14
N THR A 71 -19.01 -8.18 -24.11
CA THR A 71 -19.35 -6.85 -23.60
C THR A 71 -18.89 -5.75 -24.55
N VAL A 72 -19.76 -4.78 -24.80
CA VAL A 72 -19.44 -3.55 -25.50
C VAL A 72 -19.57 -2.37 -24.57
N ILE A 73 -18.48 -1.66 -24.35
CA ILE A 73 -18.46 -0.39 -23.62
C ILE A 73 -18.44 0.72 -24.67
N ARG A 74 -19.44 1.60 -24.64
CA ARG A 74 -19.60 2.69 -25.61
C ARG A 74 -19.30 4.04 -25.00
N ASN A 75 -18.80 4.96 -25.84
CA ASN A 75 -18.63 6.37 -25.52
C ASN A 75 -17.84 6.60 -24.23
N ALA A 76 -16.70 5.91 -24.07
CA ALA A 76 -15.80 6.07 -22.94
C ALA A 76 -14.73 7.16 -23.21
N THR A 77 -14.27 7.82 -22.14
CA THR A 77 -12.99 8.53 -22.14
C THR A 77 -11.91 7.52 -21.77
N LEU A 78 -11.18 7.05 -22.76
CA LEU A 78 -10.25 5.95 -22.64
C LEU A 78 -8.83 6.44 -22.32
N PHE A 79 -8.21 5.91 -21.30
CA PHE A 79 -6.76 5.90 -21.12
C PHE A 79 -6.24 4.53 -21.59
N ASP A 80 -5.49 4.49 -22.70
CA ASP A 80 -5.07 3.24 -23.34
C ASP A 80 -3.80 2.61 -22.72
N GLY A 81 -3.25 3.24 -21.69
CA GLY A 81 -1.97 2.89 -21.06
C GLY A 81 -0.85 3.90 -21.39
N GLU A 82 -1.03 4.73 -22.42
CA GLU A 82 -0.06 5.75 -22.84
C GLU A 82 -0.69 7.13 -23.02
N ARG A 83 -1.90 7.19 -23.56
CA ARG A 83 -2.58 8.42 -23.95
C ARG A 83 -4.08 8.38 -23.66
N ILE A 84 -4.71 9.54 -23.69
CA ILE A 84 -6.15 9.68 -23.49
C ILE A 84 -6.84 9.76 -24.85
N LEU A 85 -7.85 8.95 -25.06
CA LEU A 85 -8.66 8.84 -26.26
C LEU A 85 -10.14 9.10 -25.88
N PRO A 86 -10.69 10.30 -26.11
CA PRO A 86 -12.09 10.59 -25.81
C PRO A 86 -13.03 9.92 -26.81
N HIS A 87 -14.25 9.59 -26.38
CA HIS A 87 -15.31 9.02 -27.20
C HIS A 87 -14.91 7.78 -27.99
N HIS A 88 -14.45 6.73 -27.28
CA HIS A 88 -14.10 5.44 -27.87
C HIS A 88 -15.04 4.34 -27.39
N ASP A 89 -15.26 3.37 -28.27
CA ASP A 89 -15.95 2.11 -28.00
C ASP A 89 -14.94 0.98 -27.86
N VAL A 90 -15.16 0.09 -26.90
CA VAL A 90 -14.31 -1.07 -26.63
C VAL A 90 -15.16 -2.33 -26.62
N PHE A 91 -14.73 -3.38 -27.33
CA PHE A 91 -15.41 -4.67 -27.37
C PHE A 91 -14.56 -5.75 -26.72
N LEU A 92 -15.14 -6.44 -25.75
CA LEU A 92 -14.55 -7.53 -25.00
C LEU A 92 -15.23 -8.84 -25.39
N SER A 93 -14.45 -9.84 -25.80
CA SER A 93 -14.94 -11.19 -26.09
C SER A 93 -13.81 -12.21 -25.92
N ASP A 94 -14.17 -13.41 -25.49
CA ASP A 94 -13.23 -14.52 -25.30
C ASP A 94 -12.05 -14.18 -24.39
N GLY A 95 -12.28 -13.33 -23.41
CA GLY A 95 -11.27 -12.89 -22.46
C GLY A 95 -10.27 -11.87 -23.01
N LEU A 96 -10.47 -11.36 -24.23
CA LEU A 96 -9.60 -10.40 -24.91
C LEU A 96 -10.32 -9.11 -25.25
N ILE A 97 -9.55 -8.03 -25.37
CA ILE A 97 -9.95 -6.82 -26.05
C ILE A 97 -9.92 -7.10 -27.55
N GLN A 98 -11.07 -7.09 -28.22
CA GLN A 98 -11.15 -7.41 -29.64
C GLN A 98 -10.92 -6.21 -30.53
N PHE A 99 -11.54 -5.05 -30.18
CA PHE A 99 -11.29 -3.77 -30.86
C PHE A 99 -11.41 -2.59 -29.90
N VAL A 100 -10.81 -1.48 -30.34
CA VAL A 100 -10.86 -0.15 -29.71
C VAL A 100 -11.01 0.85 -30.85
N GLU A 101 -12.18 1.50 -30.97
CA GLU A 101 -12.50 2.37 -32.11
C GLU A 101 -13.24 3.63 -31.65
N PRO A 102 -13.12 4.77 -32.40
CA PRO A 102 -13.92 5.95 -32.12
C PRO A 102 -15.42 5.64 -32.21
N THR A 103 -16.23 6.17 -31.33
CA THR A 103 -17.71 5.92 -31.22
C THR A 103 -18.47 6.26 -32.50
N ASN A 104 -17.96 7.17 -33.32
CA ASN A 104 -18.58 7.55 -34.61
C ASN A 104 -18.36 6.51 -35.72
N LEU A 105 -17.46 5.56 -35.54
CA LEU A 105 -17.27 4.46 -36.47
C LEU A 105 -18.27 3.35 -36.12
N GLN A 106 -19.14 2.98 -37.10
CA GLN A 106 -20.07 1.88 -36.93
C GLN A 106 -19.32 0.53 -36.99
N VAL A 107 -18.76 0.10 -35.87
CA VAL A 107 -18.15 -1.22 -35.81
C VAL A 107 -19.27 -2.27 -35.72
N PRO A 108 -19.24 -3.34 -36.52
CA PRO A 108 -20.23 -4.41 -36.47
C PRO A 108 -20.06 -5.17 -35.14
N VAL A 109 -20.91 -4.86 -34.17
CA VAL A 109 -21.03 -5.60 -32.90
C VAL A 109 -22.20 -6.57 -33.03
N PRO A 110 -22.07 -7.81 -32.61
CA PRO A 110 -23.22 -8.73 -32.57
C PRO A 110 -24.35 -8.10 -31.76
N ARG A 111 -25.56 -8.06 -32.36
CA ARG A 111 -26.79 -7.61 -31.68
C ARG A 111 -27.61 -8.81 -31.26
N ASP A 112 -26.98 -9.68 -30.48
CA ASP A 112 -27.64 -10.85 -29.91
C ASP A 112 -27.88 -10.68 -28.41
N THR A 113 -28.61 -11.61 -27.82
CA THR A 113 -28.92 -11.63 -26.39
C THR A 113 -27.75 -12.01 -25.50
N GLU A 114 -26.62 -12.38 -26.09
CA GLU A 114 -25.39 -12.82 -25.36
C GLU A 114 -24.36 -11.68 -25.24
N THR A 115 -24.70 -10.47 -25.74
CA THR A 115 -23.79 -9.33 -25.68
C THR A 115 -24.35 -8.25 -24.75
N ASP A 116 -23.60 -7.93 -23.71
CA ASP A 116 -23.91 -6.84 -22.79
C ASP A 116 -23.49 -5.50 -23.41
N HIS A 117 -24.37 -4.51 -23.34
CA HIS A 117 -24.12 -3.16 -23.84
C HIS A 117 -24.10 -2.17 -22.67
N ILE A 118 -22.96 -1.53 -22.46
CA ILE A 118 -22.75 -0.52 -21.42
C ILE A 118 -22.47 0.83 -22.08
N ASP A 119 -23.28 1.84 -21.81
CA ASP A 119 -22.98 3.22 -22.15
C ASP A 119 -22.14 3.84 -21.03
N ALA A 120 -20.86 4.13 -21.32
CA ALA A 120 -19.98 4.80 -20.38
C ALA A 120 -20.37 6.27 -20.16
N ALA A 121 -21.17 6.86 -21.05
CA ALA A 121 -21.61 8.27 -20.97
C ALA A 121 -20.44 9.26 -20.77
N GLY A 122 -19.32 8.99 -21.43
CA GLY A 122 -18.09 9.79 -21.33
C GLY A 122 -17.23 9.51 -20.09
N ARG A 123 -17.58 8.52 -19.26
CA ARG A 123 -16.77 8.16 -18.07
C ARG A 123 -15.40 7.62 -18.44
N TRP A 124 -14.50 7.66 -17.45
CA TRP A 124 -13.14 7.18 -17.61
C TRP A 124 -13.09 5.65 -17.65
N PHE A 125 -12.32 5.14 -18.59
CA PHE A 125 -12.08 3.73 -18.81
C PHE A 125 -10.57 3.50 -18.92
N THR A 126 -10.02 2.64 -18.05
CA THR A 126 -8.58 2.41 -17.94
C THR A 126 -8.24 0.93 -18.06
N PRO A 127 -6.98 0.57 -18.35
CA PRO A 127 -6.48 -0.76 -18.04
C PRO A 127 -6.72 -1.08 -16.57
N GLY A 128 -6.79 -2.37 -16.26
CA GLY A 128 -6.80 -2.82 -14.87
C GLY A 128 -5.57 -2.31 -14.13
N ILE A 129 -5.76 -1.87 -12.90
CA ILE A 129 -4.68 -1.40 -12.04
C ILE A 129 -3.79 -2.58 -11.64
N ILE A 130 -2.47 -2.35 -11.57
CA ILE A 130 -1.46 -3.35 -11.26
C ILE A 130 -0.73 -2.96 -9.98
N ASP A 131 -0.84 -3.80 -8.95
CA ASP A 131 -0.08 -3.63 -7.70
C ASP A 131 1.24 -4.39 -7.80
N LEU A 132 2.34 -3.66 -7.97
CA LEU A 132 3.67 -4.25 -8.13
C LEU A 132 4.24 -4.84 -6.84
N HIS A 133 3.68 -4.51 -5.69
CA HIS A 133 4.15 -5.00 -4.39
C HIS A 133 3.01 -5.15 -3.40
N THR A 134 2.64 -6.38 -3.14
CA THR A 134 1.63 -6.71 -2.14
C THR A 134 1.95 -8.03 -1.45
N HIS A 135 1.40 -8.22 -0.26
CA HIS A 135 1.45 -9.48 0.48
C HIS A 135 0.07 -10.12 0.62
N LEU A 136 -0.84 -9.80 -0.30
CA LEU A 136 -2.17 -10.42 -0.36
C LEU A 136 -2.06 -11.95 -0.29
N GLY A 137 -2.91 -12.56 0.50
CA GLY A 137 -2.96 -14.00 0.70
C GLY A 137 -1.85 -14.57 1.59
N VAL A 138 -0.65 -13.95 1.64
CA VAL A 138 0.46 -14.44 2.50
C VAL A 138 0.54 -13.69 3.86
N PHE A 139 -0.05 -12.50 3.95
CA PHE A 139 -0.45 -11.83 5.18
C PHE A 139 -1.96 -11.62 5.12
N GLY A 140 -2.70 -12.72 5.28
CA GLY A 140 -4.13 -12.77 5.02
C GLY A 140 -4.98 -12.08 6.09
N MET A 141 -6.11 -11.55 5.64
CA MET A 141 -7.14 -10.94 6.49
C MET A 141 -8.34 -11.90 6.68
N PRO A 142 -8.93 -12.01 7.88
CA PRO A 142 -8.54 -11.33 9.11
C PRO A 142 -7.16 -11.74 9.61
N VAL A 143 -6.47 -10.81 10.30
CA VAL A 143 -5.14 -11.07 10.87
C VAL A 143 -5.24 -12.15 11.95
N LEU A 144 -4.72 -13.32 11.64
CA LEU A 144 -4.64 -14.48 12.54
C LEU A 144 -3.22 -15.05 12.48
N PRO A 145 -2.70 -15.66 13.56
CA PRO A 145 -1.36 -16.27 13.54
C PRO A 145 -1.17 -17.27 12.40
N THR A 146 -2.24 -18.01 12.05
CA THR A 146 -2.26 -19.00 10.96
C THR A 146 -2.39 -18.40 9.55
N HIS A 147 -2.49 -17.09 9.42
CA HIS A 147 -2.58 -16.35 8.15
C HIS A 147 -1.32 -15.51 7.88
N MET A 148 -0.24 -15.73 8.64
CA MET A 148 0.98 -14.91 8.60
C MET A 148 2.13 -15.70 7.98
N ASP A 149 1.97 -16.09 6.70
CA ASP A 149 2.88 -16.99 5.98
C ASP A 149 3.91 -16.27 5.10
N GLY A 150 3.98 -14.93 5.18
CA GLY A 150 4.81 -14.12 4.28
C GLY A 150 6.31 -14.19 4.54
N ASN A 151 6.79 -14.58 5.72
CA ASN A 151 8.21 -14.59 6.07
C ASN A 151 8.67 -15.97 6.56
N SER A 152 9.72 -16.51 5.96
CA SER A 152 10.42 -17.66 6.52
C SER A 152 11.27 -17.24 7.73
N ARG A 153 11.16 -17.96 8.84
CA ARG A 153 11.93 -17.70 10.07
C ARG A 153 13.13 -18.64 10.25
N GLN A 154 13.43 -19.49 9.27
CA GLN A 154 14.48 -20.50 9.41
C GLN A 154 15.87 -19.98 9.08
N SER A 155 16.00 -19.03 8.12
CA SER A 155 17.28 -18.52 7.66
C SER A 155 17.09 -17.19 6.92
N PRO A 156 18.06 -16.27 6.94
CA PRO A 156 18.02 -15.03 6.14
C PRO A 156 18.07 -15.29 4.63
N VAL A 157 18.50 -16.48 4.19
CA VAL A 157 18.62 -16.85 2.78
C VAL A 157 17.71 -18.05 2.49
N ARG A 158 16.64 -17.83 1.73
CA ARG A 158 15.61 -18.84 1.41
C ARG A 158 15.13 -18.72 -0.04
N PRO A 159 16.02 -18.84 -1.04
CA PRO A 159 15.68 -18.55 -2.43
C PRO A 159 14.60 -19.48 -3.02
N MET A 160 14.41 -20.69 -2.46
CA MET A 160 13.50 -21.71 -2.99
C MET A 160 12.06 -21.59 -2.47
N VAL A 161 11.78 -20.79 -1.42
CA VAL A 161 10.40 -20.64 -0.95
C VAL A 161 9.58 -19.81 -1.95
N ARG A 162 8.26 -20.05 -2.03
CA ARG A 162 7.38 -19.41 -3.02
C ARG A 162 6.16 -18.85 -2.31
N SER A 163 5.81 -17.60 -2.62
CA SER A 163 4.62 -16.97 -2.03
C SER A 163 3.32 -17.73 -2.32
N ILE A 164 3.24 -18.43 -3.45
CA ILE A 164 2.05 -19.23 -3.78
C ILE A 164 1.80 -20.39 -2.81
N ASP A 165 2.84 -20.93 -2.18
CA ASP A 165 2.71 -22.05 -1.24
C ASP A 165 2.10 -21.60 0.12
N GLY A 166 2.18 -20.30 0.44
CA GLY A 166 1.53 -19.71 1.62
C GLY A 166 0.28 -18.90 1.27
N PHE A 167 -0.20 -18.93 0.03
CA PHE A 167 -1.30 -18.11 -0.42
C PHE A 167 -2.66 -18.60 0.10
N ASN A 168 -3.37 -17.74 0.83
CA ASN A 168 -4.69 -18.01 1.40
C ASN A 168 -5.82 -17.45 0.52
N GLU A 169 -6.63 -18.31 -0.10
CA GLU A 169 -7.80 -17.91 -0.91
C GLU A 169 -8.95 -17.29 -0.09
N HIS A 170 -8.94 -17.46 1.22
CA HIS A 170 -9.94 -16.89 2.12
C HIS A 170 -9.56 -15.50 2.67
N ASP A 171 -8.51 -14.91 2.14
CA ASP A 171 -8.12 -13.54 2.49
C ASP A 171 -9.21 -12.54 2.05
N LEU A 172 -9.83 -11.86 3.01
CA LEU A 172 -10.85 -10.84 2.74
C LEU A 172 -10.34 -9.67 1.89
N SER A 173 -9.04 -9.42 1.92
CA SER A 173 -8.42 -8.35 1.14
C SER A 173 -8.47 -8.59 -0.36
N LEU A 174 -8.58 -9.84 -0.82
CA LEU A 174 -8.64 -10.15 -2.26
C LEU A 174 -9.84 -9.47 -2.93
N GLN A 175 -11.03 -9.62 -2.32
CA GLN A 175 -12.24 -8.99 -2.84
C GLN A 175 -12.19 -7.46 -2.69
N SER A 176 -11.69 -6.98 -1.57
CA SER A 176 -11.54 -5.54 -1.31
C SER A 176 -10.61 -4.88 -2.33
N THR A 177 -9.47 -5.50 -2.59
CA THR A 177 -8.47 -5.02 -3.56
C THR A 177 -9.03 -4.98 -4.98
N LEU A 178 -9.69 -6.05 -5.39
CA LEU A 178 -10.37 -6.14 -6.71
C LEU A 178 -11.40 -5.01 -6.88
N ALA A 179 -12.16 -4.70 -5.82
CA ALA A 179 -13.14 -3.62 -5.83
C ALA A 179 -12.51 -2.22 -5.97
N GLY A 180 -11.22 -2.08 -5.70
CA GLY A 180 -10.42 -0.88 -5.99
C GLY A 180 -9.96 -0.76 -7.44
N GLY A 181 -10.30 -1.73 -8.30
CA GLY A 181 -9.90 -1.75 -9.71
C GLY A 181 -8.57 -2.47 -9.98
N ILE A 182 -7.97 -3.09 -8.95
CA ILE A 182 -6.74 -3.86 -9.11
C ILE A 182 -7.09 -5.22 -9.71
N THR A 183 -6.57 -5.51 -10.91
CA THR A 183 -6.81 -6.76 -11.63
C THR A 183 -5.64 -7.71 -11.54
N THR A 184 -4.43 -7.16 -11.42
CA THR A 184 -3.16 -7.88 -11.37
C THR A 184 -2.35 -7.44 -10.17
N ALA A 185 -1.71 -8.38 -9.48
CA ALA A 185 -0.85 -8.09 -8.34
C ALA A 185 0.39 -9.00 -8.34
N LEU A 186 1.54 -8.45 -7.95
CA LEU A 186 2.72 -9.25 -7.62
C LEU A 186 2.71 -9.57 -6.13
N VAL A 187 2.44 -10.82 -5.78
CA VAL A 187 2.47 -11.31 -4.40
C VAL A 187 3.91 -11.69 -4.06
N LEU A 188 4.51 -10.92 -3.17
CA LEU A 188 5.89 -11.14 -2.73
C LEU A 188 5.93 -11.79 -1.34
N PRO A 189 6.97 -12.60 -1.04
CA PRO A 189 7.36 -12.84 0.34
C PRO A 189 7.65 -11.52 1.06
N GLY A 190 7.52 -11.51 2.38
CA GLY A 190 7.88 -10.37 3.20
C GLY A 190 9.38 -10.04 3.14
N SER A 191 9.80 -8.99 3.84
CA SER A 191 11.17 -8.47 3.76
C SER A 191 12.06 -8.84 4.95
N LEU A 192 11.68 -9.86 5.72
CA LEU A 192 12.52 -10.37 6.81
C LEU A 192 13.81 -11.06 6.29
N ASN A 193 13.76 -11.66 5.10
CA ASN A 193 14.85 -12.45 4.54
C ASN A 193 15.64 -11.63 3.50
N ASN A 194 16.99 -11.66 3.55
CA ASN A 194 17.84 -11.05 2.52
C ASN A 194 17.53 -11.60 1.13
N ILE A 195 17.36 -12.92 1.01
CA ILE A 195 16.85 -13.58 -0.18
C ILE A 195 15.58 -14.32 0.25
N GLY A 196 14.43 -13.70 -0.07
CA GLY A 196 13.12 -14.10 0.49
C GLY A 196 12.36 -15.13 -0.33
N GLY A 197 12.79 -15.42 -1.57
CA GLY A 197 12.15 -16.42 -2.40
C GLY A 197 11.34 -15.87 -3.58
N HIS A 198 10.57 -16.75 -4.20
CA HIS A 198 9.81 -16.46 -5.40
C HIS A 198 8.60 -15.60 -5.10
N ALA A 199 8.48 -14.48 -5.80
CA ALA A 199 7.26 -13.71 -5.91
C ALA A 199 6.45 -14.21 -7.13
N VAL A 200 5.12 -14.05 -7.07
CA VAL A 200 4.23 -14.61 -8.11
C VAL A 200 3.23 -13.54 -8.56
N PRO A 201 3.20 -13.22 -9.86
CA PRO A 201 2.17 -12.37 -10.42
C PRO A 201 0.85 -13.14 -10.53
N ILE A 202 -0.22 -12.59 -9.97
CA ILE A 202 -1.55 -13.18 -9.96
C ILE A 202 -2.59 -12.24 -10.57
N LYS A 203 -3.70 -12.81 -11.04
CA LYS A 203 -4.94 -12.07 -11.32
C LYS A 203 -5.92 -12.24 -10.16
N LEU A 204 -6.58 -11.14 -9.81
CA LEU A 204 -7.49 -11.10 -8.66
C LEU A 204 -8.91 -11.59 -8.98
N GLY A 205 -9.29 -11.65 -10.25
CA GLY A 205 -10.61 -12.07 -10.69
C GLY A 205 -10.96 -13.51 -10.33
N SER A 206 -12.25 -13.78 -10.21
CA SER A 206 -12.79 -15.12 -10.05
C SER A 206 -12.61 -15.89 -11.37
N LEU A 207 -11.98 -17.06 -11.29
CA LEU A 207 -11.67 -17.92 -12.41
C LEU A 207 -12.51 -19.21 -12.36
N ALA A 208 -12.49 -19.96 -13.45
CA ALA A 208 -13.09 -21.30 -13.52
C ALA A 208 -12.51 -22.28 -12.48
N GLY A 209 -11.26 -22.07 -12.05
CA GLY A 209 -10.61 -22.80 -10.96
C GLY A 209 -10.63 -22.01 -9.65
N ARG A 210 -10.80 -22.71 -8.52
CA ARG A 210 -10.81 -22.10 -7.17
C ARG A 210 -9.52 -22.31 -6.39
N ALA A 211 -8.51 -22.92 -6.99
CA ALA A 211 -7.22 -23.15 -6.33
C ALA A 211 -6.30 -21.92 -6.49
N PRO A 212 -5.42 -21.63 -5.52
CA PRO A 212 -4.45 -20.55 -5.61
C PRO A 212 -3.65 -20.54 -6.91
N SER A 213 -3.23 -21.72 -7.40
CA SER A 213 -2.50 -21.85 -8.66
C SER A 213 -3.28 -21.40 -9.91
N SER A 214 -4.62 -21.33 -9.84
CA SER A 214 -5.44 -20.82 -10.95
C SER A 214 -5.33 -19.31 -11.12
N ARG A 215 -4.88 -18.57 -10.08
CA ARG A 215 -4.65 -17.13 -10.13
C ARG A 215 -3.35 -16.75 -10.82
N VAL A 216 -2.38 -17.65 -10.88
CA VAL A 216 -1.07 -17.36 -11.47
C VAL A 216 -1.25 -17.00 -12.95
N ILE A 217 -0.70 -15.84 -13.36
CA ILE A 217 -0.91 -15.31 -14.72
C ILE A 217 -0.27 -16.20 -15.76
N ASP A 218 0.98 -16.59 -15.51
CA ASP A 218 1.70 -17.52 -16.36
C ASP A 218 1.45 -18.97 -15.92
N SER A 219 1.75 -19.90 -16.80
CA SER A 219 1.57 -21.32 -16.55
C SER A 219 2.09 -21.74 -15.17
N PRO A 220 1.40 -22.68 -14.47
CA PRO A 220 1.95 -23.34 -13.28
C PRO A 220 3.38 -23.87 -13.44
N ARG A 221 3.84 -24.10 -14.65
CA ARG A 221 5.23 -24.45 -14.97
C ARG A 221 6.25 -23.36 -14.60
N ALA A 222 5.86 -22.08 -14.55
CA ALA A 222 6.72 -21.04 -14.03
C ALA A 222 7.07 -21.26 -12.55
N LEU A 223 6.30 -22.10 -11.87
CA LEU A 223 6.47 -22.45 -10.46
C LEU A 223 7.16 -23.80 -10.26
N THR A 224 7.35 -24.61 -11.32
CA THR A 224 7.94 -25.94 -11.26
C THR A 224 9.31 -25.95 -11.92
N MET A 225 10.16 -26.89 -11.47
CA MET A 225 11.45 -27.10 -12.10
C MET A 225 11.30 -27.55 -13.55
N PRO A 226 12.18 -27.10 -14.46
CA PRO A 226 12.17 -27.58 -15.83
C PRO A 226 12.31 -29.11 -15.88
N GLY A 227 11.36 -29.77 -16.50
CA GLY A 227 11.38 -31.24 -16.73
C GLY A 227 10.47 -32.10 -15.85
N GLU A 228 9.82 -31.55 -14.82
CA GLU A 228 8.95 -32.35 -13.93
C GLU A 228 7.47 -32.39 -14.34
N ALA A 229 7.04 -31.60 -15.32
CA ALA A 229 5.64 -31.57 -15.73
C ALA A 229 5.38 -32.55 -16.90
N ASN A 230 4.47 -33.50 -16.70
CA ASN A 230 3.85 -34.23 -17.79
C ASN A 230 3.15 -33.27 -18.76
N VAL A 231 3.68 -33.14 -19.94
CA VAL A 231 3.42 -32.07 -20.90
C VAL A 231 2.11 -32.25 -21.65
N ASP A 232 1.64 -33.48 -21.79
CA ASP A 232 0.81 -33.88 -22.93
C ASP A 232 -0.67 -33.46 -22.81
N ASP A 233 -1.31 -33.60 -21.67
CA ASP A 233 -2.78 -33.40 -21.59
C ASP A 233 -3.22 -31.91 -21.55
N ARG A 234 -2.36 -30.98 -21.10
CA ARG A 234 -2.73 -29.57 -20.97
C ARG A 234 -2.40 -28.73 -22.21
N ASP A 235 -1.41 -29.17 -22.98
CA ASP A 235 -1.06 -28.49 -24.25
C ASP A 235 -2.16 -28.67 -25.29
N ASP A 236 -2.78 -29.85 -25.32
CA ASP A 236 -3.91 -30.13 -26.20
C ASP A 236 -5.15 -29.32 -25.83
N MET A 237 -5.44 -29.12 -24.54
CA MET A 237 -6.52 -28.24 -24.08
C MET A 237 -6.25 -26.77 -24.44
N TYR A 238 -5.02 -26.29 -24.26
CA TYR A 238 -4.66 -24.93 -24.63
C TYR A 238 -4.74 -24.70 -26.13
N LYS A 239 -4.23 -25.66 -26.93
CA LYS A 239 -4.28 -25.62 -28.38
C LYS A 239 -5.71 -25.69 -28.91
N ALA A 240 -6.58 -26.50 -28.29
CA ALA A 240 -7.99 -26.57 -28.65
C ALA A 240 -8.72 -25.26 -28.33
N ALA A 241 -8.35 -24.59 -27.26
CA ALA A 241 -8.96 -23.34 -26.82
C ALA A 241 -8.45 -22.11 -27.60
N SER A 242 -7.15 -22.05 -27.91
CA SER A 242 -6.48 -20.85 -28.45
C SER A 242 -6.06 -20.96 -29.89
N GLY A 243 -6.07 -22.17 -30.47
CA GLY A 243 -5.50 -22.47 -31.78
C GLY A 243 -3.95 -22.44 -31.82
N MET A 244 -3.30 -22.26 -30.68
CA MET A 244 -1.85 -22.15 -30.53
C MET A 244 -1.34 -23.14 -29.51
N HIS A 245 -0.08 -23.51 -29.59
CA HIS A 245 0.59 -24.20 -28.49
C HIS A 245 0.69 -23.28 -27.27
N ARG A 246 0.55 -23.87 -26.09
CA ARG A 246 0.72 -23.15 -24.84
C ARG A 246 2.10 -22.47 -24.81
N PRO A 247 2.22 -21.21 -24.37
CA PRO A 247 3.52 -20.59 -24.20
C PRO A 247 4.42 -21.48 -23.37
N ASP A 248 5.62 -21.75 -23.85
CA ASP A 248 6.60 -22.54 -23.11
C ASP A 248 6.93 -21.77 -21.82
N ALA A 249 6.86 -22.45 -20.67
CA ALA A 249 7.26 -21.87 -19.39
C ALA A 249 8.70 -21.33 -19.38
N SER A 250 9.52 -21.78 -20.34
CA SER A 250 10.87 -21.27 -20.57
C SER A 250 10.92 -19.80 -21.00
N THR A 251 9.80 -19.23 -21.49
CA THR A 251 9.74 -17.85 -21.97
C THR A 251 9.21 -16.87 -20.93
N SER A 252 8.54 -17.32 -19.87
CA SER A 252 8.00 -16.44 -18.82
C SER A 252 9.09 -15.97 -17.86
N PHE A 253 9.00 -14.69 -17.43
CA PHE A 253 9.85 -14.18 -16.36
C PHE A 253 9.43 -14.79 -15.02
N ARG A 254 10.44 -15.17 -14.22
CA ARG A 254 10.26 -15.43 -12.79
C ARG A 254 10.52 -14.15 -12.01
N HIS A 255 10.10 -14.12 -10.74
CA HIS A 255 10.28 -12.97 -9.87
C HIS A 255 10.89 -13.41 -8.57
N MET A 256 11.88 -12.64 -8.08
CA MET A 256 12.59 -12.90 -6.83
C MET A 256 12.45 -11.72 -5.89
N LYS A 257 12.00 -11.98 -4.66
CA LYS A 257 12.04 -11.01 -3.56
C LYS A 257 13.39 -11.08 -2.86
N MET A 258 13.99 -9.90 -2.70
CA MET A 258 15.17 -9.68 -1.86
C MET A 258 14.91 -8.50 -0.90
N ALA A 259 15.70 -8.40 0.16
CA ALA A 259 15.59 -7.30 1.12
C ALA A 259 16.94 -6.96 1.73
N CYS A 260 17.16 -5.67 1.95
CA CYS A 260 18.25 -5.11 2.74
C CYS A 260 17.69 -4.13 3.79
N GLY A 261 18.50 -3.77 4.78
CA GLY A 261 18.16 -2.80 5.80
C GLY A 261 17.40 -3.38 7.01
N GLU A 262 16.71 -2.52 7.75
CA GLU A 262 16.16 -2.79 9.09
C GLU A 262 15.37 -4.10 9.19
N ASN A 263 14.55 -4.43 8.18
CA ASN A 263 13.72 -5.62 8.26
C ASN A 263 14.54 -6.90 8.28
N ALA A 264 15.57 -6.98 7.44
CA ALA A 264 16.43 -8.16 7.36
C ALA A 264 17.40 -8.26 8.54
N LEU A 265 17.76 -7.13 9.18
CA LEU A 265 18.60 -7.10 10.38
C LEU A 265 17.94 -7.78 11.60
N LYS A 266 16.63 -8.02 11.58
CA LYS A 266 15.88 -8.74 12.65
C LYS A 266 16.31 -10.18 12.89
N TYR A 267 17.18 -10.74 12.07
CA TYR A 267 17.88 -12.01 12.34
C TYR A 267 19.12 -11.83 13.24
N ASN A 268 19.26 -10.72 13.97
CA ASN A 268 20.47 -10.34 14.69
C ASN A 268 21.70 -10.19 13.78
N LEU A 269 21.48 -9.69 12.57
CA LEU A 269 22.49 -9.43 11.56
C LEU A 269 22.95 -7.97 11.61
N VAL A 270 24.09 -7.70 10.97
CA VAL A 270 24.52 -6.36 10.60
C VAL A 270 24.59 -6.24 9.08
N ARG A 271 24.64 -5.03 8.54
CA ARG A 271 24.69 -4.81 7.07
C ARG A 271 25.86 -5.54 6.38
N MET A 272 26.97 -5.79 7.08
CA MET A 272 28.06 -6.61 6.56
C MET A 272 27.67 -8.09 6.37
N ASP A 273 26.82 -8.62 7.27
CA ASP A 273 26.31 -9.99 7.15
C ASP A 273 25.29 -10.09 5.99
N GLU A 274 24.49 -9.07 5.78
CA GLU A 274 23.59 -8.99 4.61
C GLU A 274 24.39 -9.04 3.31
N ALA A 275 25.42 -8.21 3.20
CA ALA A 275 26.32 -8.20 2.04
C ALA A 275 26.99 -9.57 1.82
N TRP A 276 27.41 -10.23 2.90
CA TRP A 276 27.95 -11.59 2.83
C TRP A 276 26.90 -12.59 2.33
N ASN A 277 25.67 -12.53 2.83
CA ASN A 277 24.59 -13.43 2.43
C ASN A 277 24.31 -13.34 0.92
N PHE A 278 24.26 -12.13 0.35
CA PHE A 278 24.13 -11.93 -1.08
C PHE A 278 25.31 -12.50 -1.85
N ARG A 279 26.55 -12.11 -1.49
CA ARG A 279 27.76 -12.53 -2.21
C ARG A 279 27.96 -14.03 -2.16
N ALA A 280 27.83 -14.65 -0.98
CA ALA A 280 27.98 -16.10 -0.83
C ALA A 280 26.93 -16.89 -1.64
N SER A 281 25.70 -16.39 -1.74
CA SER A 281 24.63 -17.03 -2.49
C SER A 281 24.84 -16.91 -4.01
N PHE A 282 25.20 -15.72 -4.49
CA PHE A 282 25.44 -15.50 -5.91
C PHE A 282 26.73 -16.15 -6.40
N GLU A 283 27.78 -16.25 -5.57
CA GLU A 283 28.98 -17.01 -5.91
C GLU A 283 28.67 -18.49 -6.15
N LYS A 284 27.88 -19.12 -5.27
CA LYS A 284 27.43 -20.50 -5.46
C LYS A 284 26.57 -20.68 -6.73
N ALA A 285 25.65 -19.73 -6.96
CA ALA A 285 24.80 -19.74 -8.16
C ALA A 285 25.64 -19.57 -9.44
N GLN A 286 26.67 -18.72 -9.43
CA GLN A 286 27.58 -18.56 -10.55
C GLN A 286 28.35 -19.85 -10.85
N GLN A 287 28.86 -20.51 -9.82
CA GLN A 287 29.53 -21.82 -9.99
C GLN A 287 28.60 -22.88 -10.56
N LEU A 288 27.33 -22.90 -10.13
CA LEU A 288 26.34 -23.83 -10.71
C LEU A 288 26.04 -23.48 -12.16
N ARG A 289 25.85 -22.20 -12.49
CA ARG A 289 25.66 -21.73 -13.87
C ARG A 289 26.80 -22.18 -14.78
N GLU A 290 28.06 -22.02 -14.34
CA GLU A 290 29.24 -22.44 -15.10
C GLU A 290 29.21 -23.96 -15.35
N LYS A 291 28.91 -24.78 -14.33
CA LYS A 291 28.76 -26.25 -14.48
C LYS A 291 27.67 -26.61 -15.49
N GLN A 292 26.54 -25.92 -15.48
CA GLN A 292 25.44 -26.11 -16.44
C GLN A 292 25.86 -25.77 -17.87
N ASP A 293 26.61 -24.66 -18.05
CA ASP A 293 27.08 -24.20 -19.35
C ASP A 293 28.15 -25.17 -19.91
N ASP A 294 29.07 -25.66 -19.05
CA ASP A 294 30.05 -26.70 -19.39
C ASP A 294 29.36 -28.01 -19.82
N PHE A 295 28.35 -28.45 -19.05
CA PHE A 295 27.57 -29.64 -19.37
C PHE A 295 26.86 -29.52 -20.73
N CYS A 296 26.19 -28.40 -20.97
CA CYS A 296 25.49 -28.20 -22.25
C CYS A 296 26.47 -28.13 -23.44
N THR A 297 27.65 -27.55 -23.23
CA THR A 297 28.69 -27.50 -24.25
C THR A 297 29.22 -28.94 -24.55
N ALA A 298 29.47 -29.73 -23.51
CA ALA A 298 29.89 -31.13 -23.67
C ALA A 298 28.85 -31.98 -24.40
N LEU A 299 27.56 -31.75 -24.07
CA LEU A 299 26.44 -32.42 -24.74
C LEU A 299 26.35 -32.10 -26.23
N ASP A 300 26.49 -30.81 -26.59
CA ASP A 300 26.45 -30.33 -27.98
C ASP A 300 27.64 -30.83 -28.81
N LEU A 301 28.80 -30.98 -28.18
CA LEU A 301 30.01 -31.52 -28.82
C LEU A 301 30.01 -33.08 -28.94
N GLY A 302 28.95 -33.74 -28.43
CA GLY A 302 28.83 -35.19 -28.43
C GLY A 302 29.79 -35.91 -27.46
N LEU A 303 30.45 -35.18 -26.56
CA LEU A 303 31.36 -35.73 -25.57
C LEU A 303 30.70 -36.63 -24.54
N LEU A 304 29.37 -36.52 -24.43
CA LEU A 304 28.53 -37.30 -23.51
C LEU A 304 27.79 -38.46 -24.20
N ASP A 305 28.03 -38.72 -25.51
CA ASP A 305 27.31 -39.73 -26.28
C ASP A 305 27.54 -41.16 -25.77
N HIS A 306 28.67 -41.38 -25.14
CA HIS A 306 29.08 -42.67 -24.57
C HIS A 306 29.27 -42.63 -23.04
N ALA A 307 28.77 -41.58 -22.43
CA ALA A 307 28.87 -41.39 -20.98
C ALA A 307 27.79 -42.24 -20.25
N PRO A 308 28.04 -42.68 -19.01
CA PRO A 308 27.03 -43.38 -18.23
C PRO A 308 25.82 -42.51 -17.97
N PRO A 309 24.60 -43.06 -17.74
CA PRO A 309 23.38 -42.27 -17.52
C PRO A 309 23.49 -41.20 -16.46
N GLU A 310 24.27 -41.43 -15.40
CA GLU A 310 24.52 -40.49 -14.31
C GLU A 310 25.24 -39.23 -14.80
N ALA A 311 26.12 -39.34 -15.78
CA ALA A 311 26.83 -38.21 -16.38
C ALA A 311 25.94 -37.37 -17.31
N LEU A 312 24.80 -37.90 -17.74
CA LEU A 312 23.77 -37.19 -18.51
C LEU A 312 22.79 -36.44 -17.58
N ARG A 313 22.98 -36.49 -16.28
CA ARG A 313 22.17 -35.75 -15.36
C ARG A 313 22.60 -34.29 -15.38
N PHE A 314 21.69 -33.40 -15.78
CA PHE A 314 21.92 -31.95 -15.80
C PHE A 314 22.26 -31.45 -14.39
N PRO A 315 23.34 -30.66 -14.19
CA PRO A 315 23.67 -30.11 -12.89
C PRO A 315 22.57 -29.20 -12.39
N ASN A 316 21.96 -29.56 -11.27
CA ASN A 316 20.86 -28.84 -10.68
C ASN A 316 20.95 -28.79 -9.16
N ASP A 317 20.46 -27.71 -8.58
CA ASP A 317 20.36 -27.49 -7.15
C ASP A 317 19.11 -26.64 -6.90
N LEU A 318 18.15 -27.20 -6.14
CA LEU A 318 16.89 -26.53 -5.87
C LEU A 318 17.08 -25.20 -5.13
N GLU A 319 18.06 -25.10 -4.25
CA GLU A 319 18.33 -23.86 -3.50
C GLU A 319 18.88 -22.74 -4.39
N LEU A 320 19.57 -23.09 -5.48
CA LEU A 320 20.28 -22.15 -6.34
C LEU A 320 19.57 -21.87 -7.66
N ASP A 321 18.61 -22.69 -8.04
CA ASP A 321 17.96 -22.65 -9.37
C ASP A 321 17.48 -21.24 -9.77
N ILE A 322 16.70 -20.57 -8.91
CA ILE A 322 16.19 -19.24 -9.22
C ILE A 322 17.31 -18.18 -9.24
N LEU A 323 18.37 -18.35 -8.45
CA LEU A 323 19.52 -17.43 -8.46
C LEU A 323 20.34 -17.59 -9.75
N VAL A 324 20.44 -18.82 -10.27
CA VAL A 324 21.01 -19.06 -11.61
C VAL A 324 20.17 -18.36 -12.68
N ASP A 325 18.83 -18.38 -12.55
CA ASP A 325 17.94 -17.66 -13.45
C ASP A 325 18.07 -16.13 -13.33
N VAL A 326 18.34 -15.61 -12.16
CA VAL A 326 18.72 -14.17 -11.98
C VAL A 326 19.97 -13.86 -12.80
N LEU A 327 21.03 -14.68 -12.67
CA LEU A 327 22.30 -14.51 -13.41
C LEU A 327 22.16 -14.70 -14.92
N ARG A 328 21.11 -15.37 -15.38
CA ARG A 328 20.75 -15.53 -16.81
C ARG A 328 19.81 -14.45 -17.32
N GLY A 329 19.36 -13.52 -16.47
CA GLY A 329 18.42 -12.46 -16.82
C GLY A 329 16.98 -12.95 -17.04
N ARG A 330 16.61 -14.14 -16.53
CA ARG A 330 15.27 -14.72 -16.64
C ARG A 330 14.40 -14.48 -15.41
N THR A 331 15.02 -14.02 -14.32
CA THR A 331 14.32 -13.67 -13.10
C THR A 331 14.43 -12.17 -12.85
N LYS A 332 13.30 -11.51 -12.69
CA LYS A 332 13.18 -10.11 -12.29
C LYS A 332 13.45 -9.98 -10.80
N VAL A 333 14.40 -9.14 -10.41
CA VAL A 333 14.77 -8.91 -9.00
C VAL A 333 14.00 -7.73 -8.46
N HIS A 334 13.23 -7.96 -7.40
CA HIS A 334 12.46 -6.97 -6.66
C HIS A 334 13.06 -6.86 -5.25
N THR A 335 13.71 -5.76 -4.94
CA THR A 335 14.42 -5.62 -3.68
C THR A 335 13.88 -4.49 -2.81
N HIS A 336 13.59 -4.83 -1.56
CA HIS A 336 13.24 -3.90 -0.50
C HIS A 336 14.54 -3.25 0.01
N CYS A 337 14.76 -1.98 -0.26
CA CYS A 337 15.84 -1.16 0.30
C CYS A 337 15.34 0.28 0.38
N TYR A 338 15.68 1.01 1.44
CA TYR A 338 15.23 2.39 1.65
C TYR A 338 16.36 3.40 1.49
N THR A 339 17.46 3.17 2.21
CA THR A 339 18.51 4.17 2.41
C THR A 339 19.55 4.15 1.29
N MET A 340 20.23 5.27 1.07
CA MET A 340 21.29 5.37 0.07
C MET A 340 22.44 4.38 0.31
N ASN A 341 22.73 4.04 1.58
CA ASN A 341 23.75 3.06 1.93
C ASN A 341 23.39 1.65 1.46
N ASP A 342 22.13 1.25 1.67
CA ASP A 342 21.63 -0.07 1.29
C ASP A 342 21.46 -0.16 -0.24
N LEU A 343 21.03 0.94 -0.89
CA LEU A 343 20.95 1.05 -2.34
C LEU A 343 22.33 0.90 -3.00
N ASP A 344 23.35 1.59 -2.47
CA ASP A 344 24.74 1.48 -2.95
C ASP A 344 25.26 0.06 -2.80
N SER A 345 25.09 -0.54 -1.63
CA SER A 345 25.51 -1.91 -1.37
C SER A 345 24.88 -2.88 -2.37
N PHE A 346 23.56 -2.78 -2.61
CA PHE A 346 22.88 -3.69 -3.51
C PHE A 346 23.24 -3.47 -4.98
N VAL A 347 23.43 -2.22 -5.44
CA VAL A 347 23.92 -1.91 -6.79
C VAL A 347 25.33 -2.46 -7.00
N ARG A 348 26.22 -2.38 -5.98
CA ARG A 348 27.56 -3.00 -6.06
C ARG A 348 27.48 -4.52 -6.23
N HIS A 349 26.57 -5.21 -5.52
CA HIS A 349 26.36 -6.66 -5.70
C HIS A 349 25.82 -6.98 -7.09
N ALA A 350 24.83 -6.20 -7.58
CA ALA A 350 24.31 -6.35 -8.93
C ALA A 350 25.41 -6.18 -9.99
N ASN A 351 26.31 -5.21 -9.82
CA ASN A 351 27.48 -5.00 -10.70
C ASN A 351 28.52 -6.12 -10.58
N GLU A 352 28.81 -6.62 -9.36
CA GLU A 352 29.78 -7.71 -9.12
C GLU A 352 29.37 -9.00 -9.86
N PHE A 353 28.07 -9.35 -9.84
CA PHE A 353 27.56 -10.59 -10.42
C PHE A 353 26.90 -10.41 -11.80
N GLY A 354 26.71 -9.17 -12.26
CA GLY A 354 26.23 -8.84 -13.60
C GLY A 354 24.75 -9.15 -13.83
N PHE A 355 23.87 -8.88 -12.85
CA PHE A 355 22.42 -9.07 -13.02
C PHE A 355 21.64 -7.75 -12.93
N PRO A 356 20.58 -7.56 -13.74
CA PRO A 356 19.75 -6.36 -13.68
C PRO A 356 18.80 -6.38 -12.48
N ILE A 357 18.52 -5.20 -11.93
CA ILE A 357 17.50 -4.97 -10.89
C ILE A 357 16.23 -4.51 -11.60
N ALA A 358 15.10 -5.19 -11.37
CA ALA A 358 13.83 -4.81 -11.97
C ALA A 358 13.21 -3.60 -11.28
N ALA A 359 13.17 -3.62 -9.94
CA ALA A 359 12.70 -2.49 -9.15
C ALA A 359 13.32 -2.47 -7.75
N PHE A 360 13.63 -1.27 -7.28
CA PHE A 360 13.76 -1.00 -5.86
C PHE A 360 12.38 -0.68 -5.27
N HIS A 361 12.08 -1.26 -4.12
CA HIS A 361 10.82 -1.05 -3.42
C HIS A 361 11.02 -0.18 -2.19
N HIS A 362 10.09 0.73 -1.94
CA HIS A 362 10.13 1.79 -0.93
C HIS A 362 11.15 2.87 -1.31
N ALA A 363 12.41 2.60 -1.20
CA ALA A 363 13.56 3.33 -1.72
C ALA A 363 13.46 4.87 -1.60
N HIS A 364 13.08 5.35 -0.40
CA HIS A 364 12.75 6.75 -0.16
C HIS A 364 13.93 7.71 -0.42
N GLU A 365 15.18 7.25 -0.32
CA GLU A 365 16.37 8.07 -0.53
C GLU A 365 16.94 8.03 -1.96
N THR A 366 16.23 7.40 -2.91
CA THR A 366 16.70 7.32 -4.31
C THR A 366 16.90 8.69 -4.97
N TYR A 367 16.14 9.71 -4.57
CA TYR A 367 16.33 11.08 -5.08
C TYR A 367 17.65 11.73 -4.68
N LEU A 368 18.32 11.20 -3.63
CA LEU A 368 19.66 11.64 -3.19
C LEU A 368 20.78 11.08 -4.07
N VAL A 369 20.56 9.93 -4.70
CA VAL A 369 21.57 9.15 -5.42
C VAL A 369 21.12 8.71 -6.84
N PRO A 370 20.54 9.58 -7.68
CA PRO A 370 20.03 9.17 -8.99
C PRO A 370 21.11 8.61 -9.92
N SER A 371 22.35 9.13 -9.85
CA SER A 371 23.47 8.65 -10.64
C SER A 371 23.86 7.20 -10.30
N LEU A 372 23.72 6.80 -9.04
CA LEU A 372 23.94 5.43 -8.60
C LEU A 372 22.97 4.46 -9.29
N LEU A 373 21.69 4.84 -9.38
CA LEU A 373 20.70 4.01 -10.05
C LEU A 373 21.00 3.83 -11.53
N HIS A 374 21.44 4.90 -12.21
CA HIS A 374 21.85 4.82 -13.62
C HIS A 374 23.10 3.96 -13.84
N ALA A 375 23.94 3.76 -12.83
CA ALA A 375 25.11 2.89 -12.88
C ALA A 375 24.79 1.40 -12.65
N ALA A 376 23.52 1.05 -12.36
CA ALA A 376 23.12 -0.35 -12.19
C ALA A 376 23.14 -1.12 -13.51
N PRO A 377 23.39 -2.45 -13.50
CA PRO A 377 23.37 -3.27 -14.71
C PRO A 377 22.00 -3.24 -15.38
N GLY A 378 21.97 -2.98 -16.68
CA GLY A 378 20.71 -2.89 -17.44
C GLY A 378 20.06 -1.52 -17.42
N GLY A 379 20.66 -0.51 -16.78
CA GLY A 379 20.15 0.85 -16.64
C GLY A 379 19.40 1.07 -15.30
N ALA A 380 18.84 2.27 -15.13
CA ALA A 380 18.16 2.62 -13.88
C ALA A 380 16.97 1.70 -13.60
N PRO A 381 16.93 1.02 -12.43
CA PRO A 381 15.77 0.26 -11.99
C PRO A 381 14.56 1.18 -11.82
N ALA A 382 13.36 0.64 -11.96
CA ALA A 382 12.16 1.34 -11.54
C ALA A 382 12.16 1.49 -10.00
N VAL A 383 11.44 2.50 -9.49
CA VAL A 383 11.30 2.72 -8.04
C VAL A 383 9.83 2.62 -7.67
N ALA A 384 9.49 1.58 -6.90
CA ALA A 384 8.14 1.31 -6.46
C ALA A 384 7.90 1.91 -5.06
N ILE A 385 7.10 2.96 -4.98
CA ILE A 385 6.93 3.82 -3.81
C ILE A 385 5.50 3.84 -3.28
N PHE A 386 5.33 4.27 -2.04
CA PHE A 386 4.06 4.85 -1.59
C PHE A 386 4.14 6.38 -1.62
N SER A 387 3.11 7.03 -2.13
CA SER A 387 3.03 8.50 -2.06
C SER A 387 2.70 9.00 -0.65
N THR A 388 2.02 8.18 0.14
CA THR A 388 1.65 8.50 1.52
C THR A 388 2.84 8.49 2.49
N ASN A 389 3.98 7.95 2.07
CA ASN A 389 5.22 7.87 2.85
C ASN A 389 4.96 7.42 4.30
N ALA A 390 4.87 6.12 4.51
CA ALA A 390 4.66 5.54 5.84
C ALA A 390 5.92 5.72 6.72
N TYR A 391 6.01 6.82 7.44
CA TYR A 391 7.16 7.24 8.25
C TYR A 391 7.21 6.57 9.63
N TYR A 392 6.97 5.28 9.69
CA TYR A 392 7.02 4.52 10.94
C TYR A 392 8.40 3.92 11.24
N LYS A 393 9.38 4.12 10.34
CA LYS A 393 10.74 3.60 10.43
C LYS A 393 11.78 4.70 10.21
N TYR A 394 12.96 4.53 10.80
CA TYR A 394 14.10 5.39 10.53
C TYR A 394 14.50 5.42 9.06
N GLU A 395 14.46 4.27 8.37
CA GLU A 395 14.77 4.15 6.94
C GLU A 395 13.90 5.02 6.02
N SER A 396 12.70 5.41 6.45
CA SER A 396 11.80 6.30 5.71
C SER A 396 11.87 7.75 6.14
N TYR A 397 12.70 8.08 7.13
CA TYR A 397 12.73 9.39 7.79
C TYR A 397 13.06 10.55 6.84
N PHE A 398 13.94 10.32 5.86
CA PHE A 398 14.32 11.31 4.85
C PHE A 398 13.46 11.28 3.59
N GLY A 399 12.36 10.55 3.61
CA GLY A 399 11.42 10.52 2.50
C GLY A 399 10.78 11.89 2.23
N THR A 400 10.32 12.09 0.99
CA THR A 400 9.65 13.32 0.56
C THR A 400 8.40 13.00 -0.26
N PRO A 401 7.30 13.79 -0.13
CA PRO A 401 6.12 13.61 -0.98
C PRO A 401 6.40 13.92 -2.46
N PHE A 402 7.48 14.64 -2.76
CA PHE A 402 7.91 14.97 -4.13
C PHE A 402 8.69 13.84 -4.82
N LEU A 403 8.91 12.71 -4.17
CA LEU A 403 9.81 11.65 -4.67
C LEU A 403 9.46 11.22 -6.09
N ALA A 404 8.18 11.02 -6.42
CA ALA A 404 7.77 10.57 -7.75
C ALA A 404 8.15 11.56 -8.86
N ASP A 405 7.92 12.86 -8.62
CA ASP A 405 8.28 13.93 -9.57
C ASP A 405 9.80 14.07 -9.69
N LEU A 406 10.54 13.97 -8.58
CA LEU A 406 12.00 14.03 -8.58
C LEU A 406 12.61 12.85 -9.34
N LEU A 407 12.10 11.64 -9.18
CA LEU A 407 12.54 10.46 -9.94
C LEU A 407 12.33 10.68 -11.44
N LYS A 408 11.14 11.17 -11.83
CA LYS A 408 10.83 11.45 -13.22
C LYS A 408 11.75 12.51 -13.82
N ALA A 409 12.09 13.57 -13.08
CA ALA A 409 13.05 14.59 -13.49
C ALA A 409 14.46 14.01 -13.75
N HIS A 410 14.81 12.89 -13.11
CA HIS A 410 16.04 12.16 -13.36
C HIS A 410 15.91 10.98 -14.34
N ASN A 411 14.82 10.88 -15.11
CA ASN A 411 14.53 9.77 -16.02
C ASN A 411 14.52 8.39 -15.33
N ILE A 412 14.07 8.33 -14.09
CA ILE A 412 13.82 7.11 -13.33
C ILE A 412 12.31 6.90 -13.25
N THR A 413 11.85 5.70 -13.53
CA THR A 413 10.41 5.37 -13.57
C THR A 413 9.84 5.21 -12.17
N PRO A 414 8.93 6.09 -11.71
CA PRO A 414 8.18 5.89 -10.49
C PRO A 414 7.02 4.92 -10.75
N ILE A 415 6.80 3.99 -9.82
CA ILE A 415 5.66 3.07 -9.79
C ILE A 415 5.02 3.17 -8.42
N PHE A 416 3.67 3.09 -8.38
CA PHE A 416 2.96 3.09 -7.11
C PHE A 416 2.58 1.68 -6.71
N LYS A 417 2.69 1.40 -5.41
CA LYS A 417 2.43 0.09 -4.83
C LYS A 417 1.79 0.24 -3.45
N SER A 418 1.11 -0.81 -2.98
CA SER A 418 0.47 -0.78 -1.67
C SER A 418 1.35 -1.29 -0.55
N ASP A 419 2.16 -2.31 -0.80
CA ASP A 419 2.79 -3.11 0.26
C ASP A 419 1.73 -3.66 1.25
N HIS A 420 0.53 -3.96 0.73
CA HIS A 420 -0.55 -4.43 1.59
C HIS A 420 -0.05 -5.54 2.53
N PRO A 421 -0.26 -5.45 3.85
CA PRO A 421 -1.19 -4.56 4.55
C PRO A 421 -0.57 -3.25 5.10
N VAL A 422 0.62 -2.82 4.71
CA VAL A 422 1.21 -1.55 5.17
C VAL A 422 0.32 -0.37 4.75
N THR A 423 -0.13 -0.35 3.49
CA THR A 423 -1.21 0.53 3.03
C THR A 423 -2.32 -0.30 2.38
N ASP A 424 -3.47 0.31 2.15
CA ASP A 424 -4.62 -0.37 1.58
C ASP A 424 -4.46 -0.55 0.06
N SER A 425 -4.29 -1.80 -0.39
CA SER A 425 -4.20 -2.13 -1.82
C SER A 425 -5.45 -1.67 -2.59
N ARG A 426 -6.66 -1.75 -2.00
CA ARG A 426 -7.90 -1.23 -2.60
C ARG A 426 -7.78 0.23 -3.03
N ARG A 427 -6.96 1.02 -2.31
CA ARG A 427 -6.79 2.46 -2.52
C ARG A 427 -5.50 2.80 -3.27
N LEU A 428 -4.94 1.86 -4.02
CA LEU A 428 -3.67 2.04 -4.74
C LEU A 428 -3.71 3.24 -5.70
N VAL A 429 -4.82 3.47 -6.39
CA VAL A 429 -4.97 4.62 -7.30
C VAL A 429 -4.83 5.96 -6.56
N ASN A 430 -5.15 5.99 -5.25
CA ASN A 430 -4.94 7.17 -4.42
C ASN A 430 -3.46 7.51 -4.23
N GLN A 431 -2.56 6.53 -4.26
CA GLN A 431 -1.11 6.77 -4.22
C GLN A 431 -0.67 7.57 -5.46
N ALA A 432 -1.19 7.20 -6.63
CA ALA A 432 -0.95 7.94 -7.88
C ALA A 432 -1.57 9.35 -7.84
N ALA A 433 -2.79 9.48 -7.28
CA ALA A 433 -3.47 10.75 -7.11
C ALA A 433 -2.70 11.72 -6.21
N GLN A 434 -2.13 11.22 -5.10
CA GLN A 434 -1.28 12.03 -4.22
C GLN A 434 0.03 12.45 -4.90
N ALA A 435 0.67 11.57 -5.65
CA ALA A 435 1.87 11.92 -6.40
C ALA A 435 1.57 13.01 -7.44
N HIS A 436 0.41 12.93 -8.10
CA HIS A 436 -0.05 14.00 -9.00
C HIS A 436 -0.31 15.31 -8.24
N HIS A 437 -0.91 15.27 -7.07
CA HIS A 437 -1.10 16.45 -6.22
C HIS A 437 0.23 17.13 -5.90
N TYR A 438 1.31 16.38 -5.68
CA TYR A 438 2.65 16.85 -5.40
C TYR A 438 3.52 17.07 -6.66
N GLY A 439 2.94 17.21 -7.84
CA GLY A 439 3.60 17.73 -9.04
C GLY A 439 3.83 16.73 -10.16
N LEU A 440 3.67 15.42 -9.96
CA LEU A 440 3.83 14.44 -11.04
C LEU A 440 2.73 14.64 -12.10
N ASP A 441 3.11 14.56 -13.38
CA ASP A 441 2.14 14.64 -14.49
C ASP A 441 1.03 13.57 -14.36
N ALA A 442 -0.20 13.92 -14.70
CA ALA A 442 -1.36 13.03 -14.56
C ALA A 442 -1.25 11.74 -15.39
N LEU A 443 -0.66 11.81 -16.60
CA LEU A 443 -0.45 10.60 -17.42
C LEU A 443 0.62 9.71 -16.79
N ASP A 444 1.71 10.28 -16.27
CA ASP A 444 2.75 9.51 -15.60
C ASP A 444 2.22 8.88 -14.30
N ALA A 445 1.32 9.55 -13.59
CA ALA A 445 0.65 9.00 -12.44
C ALA A 445 -0.24 7.79 -12.81
N LEU A 446 -0.99 7.86 -13.92
CA LEU A 446 -1.79 6.73 -14.41
C LEU A 446 -0.92 5.59 -14.95
N ARG A 447 0.17 5.90 -15.68
CA ARG A 447 1.14 4.90 -16.13
C ARG A 447 1.77 4.16 -14.95
N GLY A 448 2.07 4.87 -13.86
CA GLY A 448 2.68 4.31 -12.64
C GLY A 448 1.85 3.27 -11.91
N VAL A 449 0.56 3.10 -12.27
CA VAL A 449 -0.33 2.05 -11.76
C VAL A 449 -0.87 1.11 -12.84
N THR A 450 -0.44 1.26 -14.11
CA THR A 450 -0.94 0.45 -15.25
C THR A 450 0.19 -0.08 -16.12
N SER A 451 0.65 0.69 -17.10
CA SER A 451 1.62 0.25 -18.11
C SER A 451 3.04 0.10 -17.56
N GLU A 452 3.50 0.97 -16.67
CA GLU A 452 4.85 0.86 -16.11
C GLU A 452 5.04 -0.38 -15.22
N PRO A 453 4.15 -0.70 -14.26
CA PRO A 453 4.27 -1.96 -13.53
C PRO A 453 4.15 -3.20 -14.44
N ALA A 454 3.33 -3.14 -15.52
CA ALA A 454 3.27 -4.23 -16.51
C ALA A 454 4.63 -4.47 -17.18
N ARG A 455 5.34 -3.40 -17.60
CA ARG A 455 6.70 -3.48 -18.19
C ARG A 455 7.72 -4.06 -17.19
N VAL A 456 7.69 -3.59 -15.95
CA VAL A 456 8.59 -4.08 -14.91
C VAL A 456 8.38 -5.56 -14.64
N LEU A 457 7.12 -6.01 -14.63
CA LEU A 457 6.79 -7.44 -14.54
C LEU A 457 7.18 -8.23 -15.80
N GLY A 458 7.38 -7.56 -16.95
CA GLY A 458 7.53 -8.21 -18.24
C GLY A 458 6.24 -8.85 -18.72
N LEU A 459 5.10 -8.30 -18.33
CA LEU A 459 3.75 -8.71 -18.69
C LEU A 459 3.04 -7.70 -19.60
N ASP A 460 3.75 -6.69 -20.08
CA ASP A 460 3.25 -5.63 -20.96
C ASP A 460 2.80 -6.12 -22.33
N TYR A 461 3.04 -7.40 -22.66
CA TYR A 461 2.50 -8.05 -23.83
C TYR A 461 1.05 -8.56 -23.63
N ARG A 462 0.51 -8.52 -22.41
CA ARG A 462 -0.84 -9.02 -22.11
C ARG A 462 -1.70 -8.12 -21.21
N VAL A 463 -1.11 -7.33 -20.30
CA VAL A 463 -1.83 -6.44 -19.36
C VAL A 463 -1.22 -5.03 -19.34
N GLY A 464 -1.93 -4.08 -18.74
CA GLY A 464 -1.47 -2.68 -18.58
C GLY A 464 -1.85 -1.74 -19.74
N TYR A 465 -2.49 -2.26 -20.78
CA TYR A 465 -2.90 -1.49 -21.97
C TYR A 465 -4.30 -1.86 -22.44
N ILE A 466 -5.01 -0.90 -23.06
CA ILE A 466 -6.27 -1.15 -23.77
C ILE A 466 -6.00 -1.08 -25.26
N VAL A 467 -5.50 -2.18 -25.81
CA VAL A 467 -5.26 -2.36 -27.25
C VAL A 467 -5.75 -3.75 -27.69
N PRO A 468 -6.11 -3.93 -28.98
CA PRO A 468 -6.59 -5.23 -29.44
C PRO A 468 -5.63 -6.38 -29.13
N ARG A 469 -6.19 -7.53 -28.74
CA ARG A 469 -5.50 -8.78 -28.38
C ARG A 469 -4.81 -8.82 -27.01
N MET A 470 -4.88 -7.73 -26.22
CA MET A 470 -4.56 -7.77 -24.81
C MET A 470 -5.63 -8.50 -23.99
N ASP A 471 -5.28 -8.99 -22.83
CA ASP A 471 -6.23 -9.53 -21.86
C ASP A 471 -7.27 -8.46 -21.53
N ALA A 472 -8.54 -8.85 -21.44
CA ALA A 472 -9.63 -7.93 -21.13
C ALA A 472 -9.69 -7.61 -19.62
N ASP A 473 -8.59 -7.01 -19.11
CA ASP A 473 -8.46 -6.50 -17.75
C ASP A 473 -8.62 -4.99 -17.77
N VAL A 474 -9.82 -4.51 -17.42
CA VAL A 474 -10.18 -3.10 -17.61
C VAL A 474 -11.15 -2.62 -16.53
N VAL A 475 -11.16 -1.31 -16.27
CA VAL A 475 -11.96 -0.68 -15.23
C VAL A 475 -12.72 0.53 -15.77
N LEU A 476 -14.03 0.56 -15.54
CA LEU A 476 -14.86 1.73 -15.74
C LEU A 476 -15.02 2.47 -14.42
N TRP A 477 -14.68 3.76 -14.40
CA TRP A 477 -14.69 4.60 -13.21
C TRP A 477 -15.91 5.54 -13.17
N ASP A 478 -16.38 5.89 -11.97
CA ASP A 478 -17.46 6.88 -11.77
C ASP A 478 -17.00 8.31 -12.12
N ARG A 479 -15.68 8.59 -12.00
CA ARG A 479 -15.05 9.90 -12.26
C ARG A 479 -13.61 9.70 -12.74
N HIS A 480 -12.82 10.79 -12.87
CA HIS A 480 -11.39 10.67 -13.19
C HIS A 480 -10.67 9.84 -12.12
N PRO A 481 -9.85 8.81 -12.48
CA PRO A 481 -9.22 7.91 -11.51
C PRO A 481 -8.37 8.61 -10.45
N LEU A 482 -7.71 9.73 -10.80
CA LEU A 482 -6.92 10.51 -9.86
C LEU A 482 -7.74 11.50 -9.01
N GLN A 483 -9.05 11.55 -9.20
CA GLN A 483 -9.92 12.37 -8.35
C GLN A 483 -10.19 11.65 -7.04
N LEU A 484 -10.11 12.38 -5.93
CA LEU A 484 -10.39 11.84 -4.60
C LEU A 484 -11.78 11.18 -4.56
N GLY A 485 -11.85 9.96 -4.04
CA GLY A 485 -13.07 9.17 -3.96
C GLY A 485 -13.48 8.48 -5.27
N ALA A 486 -12.60 8.46 -6.29
CA ALA A 486 -12.84 7.70 -7.51
C ALA A 486 -13.09 6.23 -7.20
N THR A 487 -14.19 5.70 -7.71
CA THR A 487 -14.66 4.35 -7.41
C THR A 487 -14.93 3.59 -8.71
N PRO A 488 -14.47 2.34 -8.85
CA PRO A 488 -14.83 1.49 -9.97
C PRO A 488 -16.34 1.24 -10.04
N VAL A 489 -16.93 1.46 -11.21
CA VAL A 489 -18.32 1.09 -11.52
C VAL A 489 -18.38 -0.37 -11.95
N VAL A 490 -17.43 -0.77 -12.81
CA VAL A 490 -17.26 -2.14 -13.30
C VAL A 490 -15.78 -2.47 -13.36
N VAL A 491 -15.43 -3.67 -12.95
CA VAL A 491 -14.08 -4.24 -13.08
C VAL A 491 -14.18 -5.52 -13.89
N TYR A 492 -13.43 -5.62 -14.96
CA TYR A 492 -13.30 -6.84 -15.76
C TYR A 492 -11.93 -7.46 -15.55
N VAL A 493 -11.91 -8.77 -15.36
CA VAL A 493 -10.68 -9.58 -15.38
C VAL A 493 -10.90 -10.70 -16.39
N ASP A 494 -9.99 -10.84 -17.36
CA ASP A 494 -10.12 -11.80 -18.44
C ASP A 494 -11.49 -11.72 -19.15
N GLY A 495 -12.05 -10.49 -19.28
CA GLY A 495 -13.34 -10.21 -19.90
C GLY A 495 -14.57 -10.53 -19.07
N VAL A 496 -14.39 -10.99 -17.83
CA VAL A 496 -15.49 -11.32 -16.91
C VAL A 496 -15.69 -10.21 -15.90
N SER A 497 -16.93 -9.72 -15.78
CA SER A 497 -17.28 -8.76 -14.73
C SER A 497 -17.16 -9.37 -13.35
N GLN A 498 -16.45 -8.68 -12.45
CA GLN A 498 -16.09 -9.17 -11.10
C GLN A 498 -16.94 -8.57 -9.99
N LEU A 499 -17.58 -7.44 -10.23
CA LEU A 499 -18.48 -6.80 -9.26
C LEU A 499 -19.89 -7.25 -9.55
N SER A 500 -20.60 -7.76 -8.53
CA SER A 500 -21.99 -8.20 -8.69
C SER A 500 -22.87 -7.02 -9.09
N GLN A 501 -23.72 -7.21 -10.10
CA GLN A 501 -24.65 -6.19 -10.62
C GLN A 501 -25.72 -5.72 -9.61
N HIS A 502 -25.63 -6.10 -8.35
CA HIS A 502 -26.59 -5.64 -7.32
C HIS A 502 -26.57 -4.12 -7.10
N SER A 503 -25.61 -3.42 -7.70
CA SER A 503 -25.55 -1.94 -7.69
C SER A 503 -26.11 -1.29 -8.96
N SER A 504 -26.29 -2.03 -10.07
CA SER A 504 -26.57 -1.41 -11.38
C SER A 504 -28.04 -1.07 -11.62
N THR A 505 -29.00 -1.73 -10.97
CA THR A 505 -30.43 -1.45 -11.14
C THR A 505 -30.98 -0.41 -10.15
N GLU A 506 -30.29 -0.15 -9.03
CA GLU A 506 -30.71 0.89 -8.07
C GLU A 506 -29.91 2.19 -8.19
N HIS A 507 -28.80 2.22 -8.95
CA HIS A 507 -28.09 3.46 -9.29
C HIS A 507 -28.82 4.34 -10.30
N GLU A 508 -29.87 3.84 -10.96
CA GLU A 508 -30.72 4.65 -11.85
C GLU A 508 -31.59 5.68 -11.13
N SER A 509 -31.73 5.61 -9.81
CA SER A 509 -32.49 6.61 -9.05
C SER A 509 -31.66 7.74 -8.43
N GLY A 510 -30.36 7.75 -8.61
CA GLY A 510 -29.49 8.88 -8.26
C GLY A 510 -29.50 9.93 -9.37
N ALA A 511 -30.37 10.90 -9.27
CA ALA A 511 -30.67 11.94 -10.25
C ALA A 511 -29.50 12.91 -10.59
N ASP A 512 -28.23 12.48 -10.65
CA ASP A 512 -27.12 13.38 -10.97
C ASP A 512 -26.00 12.77 -11.82
N ILE A 513 -26.19 11.56 -12.38
CA ILE A 513 -25.15 10.91 -13.19
C ILE A 513 -25.21 11.35 -14.67
N HIS A 514 -26.34 11.86 -15.13
CA HIS A 514 -26.60 12.17 -16.54
C HIS A 514 -26.19 13.58 -17.02
N GLY A 515 -25.43 14.35 -16.22
CA GLY A 515 -25.09 15.73 -16.62
C GLY A 515 -23.64 16.18 -16.41
N ARG A 516 -22.79 15.38 -15.79
CA ARG A 516 -21.41 15.78 -15.55
C ARG A 516 -20.56 15.44 -16.79
N LYS A 517 -19.96 16.49 -17.41
CA LYS A 517 -18.88 16.30 -18.37
C LYS A 517 -17.79 15.44 -17.71
N PRO A 518 -17.11 14.55 -18.48
CA PRO A 518 -15.98 13.80 -17.94
C PRO A 518 -15.01 14.80 -17.31
N ALA A 519 -14.78 14.66 -16.00
CA ALA A 519 -13.90 15.57 -15.30
C ALA A 519 -12.48 15.40 -15.85
N SER A 520 -11.82 16.50 -16.16
CA SER A 520 -10.38 16.51 -16.41
C SER A 520 -9.64 16.01 -15.15
N ALA A 521 -8.35 15.69 -15.29
CA ALA A 521 -7.50 15.43 -14.13
C ALA A 521 -7.67 16.57 -13.09
N PRO A 522 -7.70 16.27 -11.78
CA PRO A 522 -7.71 17.33 -10.78
C PRO A 522 -6.47 18.21 -10.97
N PRO A 523 -6.54 19.51 -10.69
CA PRO A 523 -5.36 20.37 -10.73
C PRO A 523 -4.36 19.91 -9.66
N SER A 524 -3.07 19.89 -10.00
CA SER A 524 -2.00 19.77 -9.02
C SER A 524 -1.87 21.10 -8.23
N ALA A 525 -1.46 21.01 -6.98
CA ALA A 525 -1.12 22.19 -6.20
C ALA A 525 0.26 22.75 -6.63
N ASP A 526 0.48 24.06 -6.47
CA ASP A 526 1.79 24.66 -6.69
C ASP A 526 2.66 24.49 -5.45
N PHE A 527 3.55 23.52 -5.49
CA PHE A 527 4.55 23.24 -4.47
C PHE A 527 5.98 23.58 -4.92
N SER A 528 6.14 24.44 -5.91
CA SER A 528 7.46 24.76 -6.49
C SER A 528 8.45 25.25 -5.45
N TYR A 529 8.01 26.04 -4.47
CA TYR A 529 8.85 26.51 -3.37
C TYR A 529 9.30 25.39 -2.44
N GLU A 530 8.38 24.53 -1.98
CA GLU A 530 8.66 23.41 -1.08
C GLU A 530 9.54 22.37 -1.76
N ARG A 531 9.27 22.08 -3.04
CA ARG A 531 10.10 21.19 -3.89
C ARG A 531 11.53 21.74 -4.04
N MET A 532 11.67 23.03 -4.30
CA MET A 532 12.98 23.69 -4.40
C MET A 532 13.74 23.57 -3.07
N ARG A 533 13.07 23.74 -1.92
CA ARG A 533 13.71 23.58 -0.60
C ARG A 533 14.24 22.16 -0.39
N VAL A 534 13.50 21.13 -0.78
CA VAL A 534 13.97 19.74 -0.72
C VAL A 534 15.23 19.55 -1.56
N LEU A 535 15.26 20.08 -2.80
CA LEU A 535 16.42 20.01 -3.66
C LEU A 535 17.62 20.77 -3.08
N ASN A 536 17.44 21.97 -2.55
CA ASN A 536 18.52 22.75 -1.94
C ASN A 536 19.05 22.13 -0.65
N ALA A 537 18.26 21.31 0.02
CA ALA A 537 18.66 20.61 1.23
C ALA A 537 19.33 19.25 0.97
N THR A 538 19.35 18.77 -0.27
CA THR A 538 19.87 17.43 -0.61
C THR A 538 21.31 17.25 -0.11
N ASP A 539 22.20 18.20 -0.37
CA ASP A 539 23.60 18.14 0.07
C ASP A 539 23.75 18.16 1.59
N ALA A 540 22.92 18.96 2.28
CA ALA A 540 22.93 19.02 3.74
C ALA A 540 22.45 17.69 4.35
N ILE A 541 21.43 17.05 3.77
CA ILE A 541 20.96 15.72 4.19
C ILE A 541 22.09 14.70 4.07
N VAL A 542 22.76 14.66 2.92
CA VAL A 542 23.84 13.71 2.66
C VAL A 542 25.03 13.94 3.59
N GLN A 543 25.35 15.20 3.92
CA GLN A 543 26.53 15.55 4.71
C GLN A 543 26.30 15.48 6.22
N SER A 544 25.12 15.82 6.71
CA SER A 544 24.88 16.01 8.13
C SER A 544 23.88 15.02 8.76
N ALA A 545 23.24 14.19 7.96
CA ALA A 545 22.15 13.30 8.38
C ALA A 545 21.03 14.03 9.16
N THR A 546 20.94 15.35 9.00
CA THR A 546 19.89 16.16 9.63
C THR A 546 18.85 16.46 8.56
N PRO A 547 17.60 16.03 8.74
CA PRO A 547 16.55 16.40 7.79
C PRO A 547 16.41 17.91 7.76
N PRO A 548 16.13 18.50 6.57
CA PRO A 548 15.70 19.88 6.54
C PRO A 548 14.28 19.93 7.10
N PHE A 549 14.17 20.09 8.40
CA PHE A 549 12.89 20.42 8.99
C PHE A 549 12.37 21.68 8.30
N PRO A 550 11.08 21.75 7.96
CA PRO A 550 10.50 23.02 7.64
C PRO A 550 10.81 23.93 8.82
N GLU A 551 11.64 24.98 8.57
CA GLU A 551 11.86 25.96 9.63
C GLU A 551 10.50 26.40 10.14
N PRO A 552 10.33 26.49 11.47
CA PRO A 552 9.13 27.06 12.03
C PRO A 552 8.89 28.38 11.32
N ILE A 553 7.71 28.55 10.74
CA ILE A 553 7.33 29.83 10.15
C ILE A 553 7.54 30.86 11.23
N ALA A 554 8.43 31.85 10.98
CA ALA A 554 8.70 32.92 11.92
C ALA A 554 7.34 33.43 12.38
N HIS A 555 7.13 33.52 13.69
CA HIS A 555 5.88 33.97 14.29
C HIS A 555 5.61 35.41 13.83
N THR A 556 4.86 35.53 12.73
CA THR A 556 4.34 36.83 12.32
C THR A 556 3.13 37.11 13.19
N SER A 557 3.26 38.10 14.07
CA SER A 557 2.20 38.48 15.01
C SER A 557 0.94 38.92 14.28
N SER A 558 1.06 39.43 13.06
CA SER A 558 -0.04 40.04 12.29
C SER A 558 0.00 39.64 10.84
N VAL A 559 -1.09 39.10 10.32
CA VAL A 559 -1.22 38.67 8.89
C VAL A 559 -2.56 39.11 8.32
N VAL A 560 -2.52 39.55 7.07
CA VAL A 560 -3.70 39.84 6.26
C VAL A 560 -3.77 38.82 5.11
N LEU A 561 -4.81 38.03 5.12
CA LEU A 561 -5.15 37.13 4.00
C LEU A 561 -6.10 37.86 3.07
N THR A 562 -5.75 37.98 1.79
CA THR A 562 -6.53 38.69 0.78
C THR A 562 -7.00 37.71 -0.33
N ASN A 563 -7.95 38.16 -1.14
CA ASN A 563 -8.50 37.40 -2.26
C ASN A 563 -9.07 36.04 -1.84
N VAL A 564 -9.78 36.01 -0.71
CA VAL A 564 -10.41 34.84 -0.13
C VAL A 564 -11.75 34.58 -0.82
N SER A 565 -12.00 33.35 -1.31
CA SER A 565 -13.27 32.99 -1.95
C SER A 565 -14.30 32.46 -0.96
N ARG A 566 -13.85 31.80 0.10
CA ARG A 566 -14.73 31.15 1.09
C ARG A 566 -14.06 31.02 2.44
N ILE A 567 -14.82 31.20 3.51
CA ILE A 567 -14.39 30.93 4.88
C ILE A 567 -15.34 29.94 5.53
N PHE A 568 -14.79 28.90 6.14
CA PHE A 568 -15.50 28.02 7.04
C PHE A 568 -15.20 28.45 8.47
N GLN A 569 -16.20 28.91 9.20
CA GLN A 569 -16.03 29.44 10.57
C GLN A 569 -16.88 28.69 11.58
N ARG A 570 -16.36 28.49 12.79
CA ARG A 570 -17.14 27.96 13.90
C ARG A 570 -18.04 29.07 14.48
N LYS A 571 -19.34 28.85 14.49
CA LYS A 571 -20.32 29.72 15.10
C LYS A 571 -21.36 28.87 15.82
N ASN A 572 -21.59 29.16 17.10
CA ASN A 572 -22.57 28.43 17.93
C ASN A 572 -22.37 26.88 17.90
N GLY A 573 -21.11 26.43 17.94
CA GLY A 573 -20.77 25.00 17.96
C GLY A 573 -20.87 24.28 16.60
N THR A 574 -21.26 24.97 15.52
CA THR A 574 -21.34 24.43 14.16
C THR A 574 -20.38 25.13 13.22
N ILE A 575 -20.00 24.44 12.14
CA ILE A 575 -19.21 25.04 11.06
C ILE A 575 -20.19 25.69 10.07
N GLN A 576 -20.02 26.98 9.84
CA GLN A 576 -20.83 27.76 8.88
C GLN A 576 -19.94 28.24 7.73
N THR A 577 -20.49 28.27 6.54
CA THR A 577 -19.82 28.72 5.32
C THR A 577 -20.15 30.17 5.03
N LEU A 578 -19.15 30.97 4.74
CA LEU A 578 -19.27 32.34 4.27
C LEU A 578 -18.60 32.45 2.89
N ASP A 579 -19.39 32.58 1.83
CA ASP A 579 -18.90 32.78 0.46
C ASP A 579 -18.56 34.26 0.23
N LEU A 580 -17.40 34.52 -0.35
CA LEU A 580 -16.84 35.84 -0.57
C LEU A 580 -16.40 36.00 -2.03
N ALA A 581 -16.59 37.15 -2.62
CA ALA A 581 -16.12 37.41 -4.00
C ALA A 581 -14.60 37.64 -4.05
N ARG A 582 -14.06 38.40 -3.16
CA ARG A 582 -12.64 38.70 -2.89
C ARG A 582 -12.49 39.14 -1.45
N GLY A 583 -12.72 38.21 -0.54
CA GLY A 583 -12.71 38.48 0.87
C GLY A 583 -11.33 38.75 1.44
N SER A 584 -11.33 39.24 2.66
CA SER A 584 -10.11 39.39 3.47
C SER A 584 -10.33 38.89 4.88
N LEU A 585 -9.26 38.43 5.51
CA LEU A 585 -9.21 38.07 6.92
C LEU A 585 -7.94 38.68 7.52
N VAL A 586 -8.10 39.32 8.65
CA VAL A 586 -6.97 39.87 9.44
C VAL A 586 -6.89 39.11 10.75
N TYR A 587 -5.72 38.60 11.05
CA TYR A 587 -5.43 38.16 12.41
C TYR A 587 -4.23 38.97 12.99
N ASP A 588 -4.31 39.21 14.26
CA ASP A 588 -3.33 39.95 15.01
C ASP A 588 -3.17 39.33 16.40
N ASP A 589 -1.93 39.12 16.81
CA ASP A 589 -1.58 38.49 18.09
C ASP A 589 -2.42 37.23 18.39
N GLY A 590 -2.50 36.31 17.38
CA GLY A 590 -3.20 35.04 17.50
C GLY A 590 -4.73 35.08 17.46
N LYS A 591 -5.33 36.28 17.20
CA LYS A 591 -6.79 36.44 17.14
C LYS A 591 -7.25 36.97 15.81
N ILE A 592 -8.38 36.44 15.31
CA ILE A 592 -9.06 36.98 14.13
C ILE A 592 -9.70 38.32 14.55
N THR A 593 -9.22 39.40 13.99
CA THR A 593 -9.68 40.77 14.32
C THR A 593 -10.69 41.30 13.30
N CYS A 594 -10.64 40.83 12.05
CA CYS A 594 -11.58 41.23 11.02
C CYS A 594 -11.82 40.11 9.99
N ILE A 595 -13.06 39.94 9.54
CA ILE A 595 -13.45 39.20 8.36
C ILE A 595 -14.27 40.14 7.48
N GLY A 596 -13.79 40.43 6.27
CA GLY A 596 -14.42 41.35 5.34
C GLY A 596 -14.82 40.66 4.02
N ALA A 597 -15.96 41.05 3.45
CA ALA A 597 -16.39 40.60 2.16
C ALA A 597 -15.53 41.18 1.01
N ARG A 598 -14.87 42.32 1.28
CA ARG A 598 -13.93 43.03 0.41
C ARG A 598 -12.70 43.44 1.19
N PRO A 599 -11.54 43.61 0.55
CA PRO A 599 -10.32 44.09 1.20
C PRO A 599 -10.49 45.41 1.99
N SER A 600 -11.34 46.31 1.46
CA SER A 600 -11.63 47.60 2.09
C SER A 600 -12.33 47.48 3.45
N ASP A 601 -13.07 46.40 3.66
CA ASP A 601 -13.89 46.22 4.88
C ASP A 601 -13.02 45.99 6.14
N CYS A 602 -11.80 45.49 5.95
CA CYS A 602 -10.82 45.25 7.01
C CYS A 602 -9.68 46.30 7.06
N ALA A 603 -9.68 47.31 6.21
CA ALA A 603 -8.56 48.24 6.06
C ALA A 603 -8.15 48.93 7.38
N THR A 604 -9.11 49.24 8.26
CA THR A 604 -8.86 49.87 9.56
C THR A 604 -8.35 48.90 10.64
N HIS A 605 -8.38 47.60 10.37
CA HIS A 605 -7.94 46.55 11.30
C HIS A 605 -6.56 45.98 10.92
N VAL A 606 -5.97 46.46 9.83
CA VAL A 606 -4.67 45.98 9.33
C VAL A 606 -3.55 46.69 10.08
N PRO A 607 -2.74 46.01 10.91
CA PRO A 607 -1.55 46.59 11.50
C PRO A 607 -0.54 47.05 10.45
N ALA A 608 0.19 48.14 10.73
CA ALA A 608 1.15 48.72 9.79
C ALA A 608 2.28 47.75 9.35
N HIS A 609 2.57 46.76 10.17
CA HIS A 609 3.62 45.75 9.94
C HIS A 609 3.06 44.38 9.59
N ALA A 610 1.76 44.26 9.26
CA ALA A 610 1.14 43.01 8.95
C ALA A 610 1.68 42.40 7.63
N HIS A 611 2.01 41.12 7.67
CA HIS A 611 2.37 40.37 6.47
C HIS A 611 1.13 40.11 5.59
N GLN A 612 1.21 40.48 4.30
CA GLN A 612 0.11 40.26 3.37
C GLN A 612 0.32 38.99 2.57
N VAL A 613 -0.70 38.12 2.53
CA VAL A 613 -0.72 36.88 1.73
C VAL A 613 -1.94 36.89 0.82
N ASP A 614 -1.71 36.80 -0.48
CA ASP A 614 -2.78 36.63 -1.48
C ASP A 614 -3.11 35.15 -1.60
N LEU A 615 -4.37 34.76 -1.36
CA LEU A 615 -4.83 33.37 -1.49
C LEU A 615 -5.29 33.00 -2.91
N TYR A 616 -5.23 33.94 -3.87
CA TYR A 616 -5.62 33.68 -5.28
C TYR A 616 -6.99 33.02 -5.44
N GLY A 617 -7.96 33.36 -4.61
CA GLY A 617 -9.28 32.73 -4.59
C GLY A 617 -9.35 31.46 -3.75
N GLY A 618 -8.32 31.17 -2.95
CA GLY A 618 -8.31 30.06 -1.99
C GLY A 618 -9.34 30.19 -0.88
N MET A 619 -9.50 29.12 -0.11
CA MET A 619 -10.44 29.01 1.00
C MET A 619 -9.72 28.98 2.35
N ILE A 620 -10.41 29.45 3.38
CA ILE A 620 -9.92 29.40 4.77
C ILE A 620 -10.76 28.39 5.55
N LEU A 621 -10.08 27.46 6.23
CA LEU A 621 -10.68 26.43 7.07
C LEU A 621 -10.26 26.66 8.54
N PRO A 622 -11.06 26.19 9.53
CA PRO A 622 -10.57 26.04 10.90
C PRO A 622 -9.37 25.10 10.91
N GLY A 623 -8.42 25.33 11.80
CA GLY A 623 -7.35 24.36 12.04
C GLY A 623 -7.91 22.98 12.38
N LEU A 624 -7.32 21.95 11.79
CA LEU A 624 -7.72 20.56 12.03
C LEU A 624 -7.19 20.08 13.38
N THR A 625 -7.90 19.14 13.99
CA THR A 625 -7.46 18.45 15.20
C THR A 625 -7.24 16.96 14.87
N ALA A 626 -6.03 16.45 15.08
CA ALA A 626 -5.76 15.02 15.02
C ALA A 626 -6.09 14.36 16.36
N TYR A 627 -6.69 13.19 16.32
CA TYR A 627 -7.02 12.40 17.52
C TYR A 627 -6.59 10.95 17.34
N GLY A 628 -6.10 10.31 18.39
CA GLY A 628 -6.10 8.85 18.54
C GLY A 628 -4.82 8.10 18.25
N SER A 629 -3.72 8.77 17.91
CA SER A 629 -2.40 8.13 17.72
C SER A 629 -1.39 8.63 18.77
N THR A 630 -0.13 8.18 18.63
CA THR A 630 1.03 8.64 19.39
C THR A 630 1.65 9.94 18.83
N LEU A 631 0.91 10.73 18.05
CA LEU A 631 1.40 11.99 17.51
C LEU A 631 1.88 12.92 18.65
N GLY A 632 3.13 13.39 18.57
CA GLY A 632 3.77 14.15 19.64
C GLY A 632 4.26 13.31 20.83
N LEU A 633 4.07 11.99 20.83
CA LEU A 633 4.59 11.08 21.86
C LEU A 633 5.64 10.12 21.31
N SER A 634 5.72 9.99 19.98
CA SER A 634 6.71 9.18 19.28
C SER A 634 7.01 9.87 17.96
N ASP A 635 8.28 10.00 17.60
CA ASP A 635 8.70 10.49 16.29
C ASP A 635 8.85 9.37 15.28
N ILE A 636 9.48 8.27 15.69
CA ILE A 636 9.64 7.07 14.85
C ILE A 636 9.08 5.88 15.64
N PRO A 637 7.84 5.45 15.35
CA PRO A 637 7.19 4.38 16.12
C PRO A 637 7.96 3.05 16.15
N GLY A 638 8.79 2.78 15.14
CA GLY A 638 9.63 1.59 15.08
C GLY A 638 10.89 1.64 15.94
N GLU A 639 11.24 2.80 16.52
CA GLU A 639 12.47 3.03 17.27
C GLU A 639 12.13 3.45 18.72
N THR A 640 12.50 2.61 19.68
CA THR A 640 12.16 2.84 21.08
C THR A 640 12.81 4.11 21.65
N ASP A 641 14.02 4.47 21.20
CA ASP A 641 14.74 5.66 21.65
C ASP A 641 14.13 6.97 21.09
N ALA A 642 13.31 6.87 20.05
CA ALA A 642 12.58 7.98 19.45
C ALA A 642 11.12 8.07 19.94
N SER A 643 10.79 7.40 21.05
CA SER A 643 9.46 7.35 21.63
C SER A 643 9.53 7.61 23.13
N SER A 644 8.74 8.57 23.60
CA SER A 644 8.61 8.89 25.03
C SER A 644 7.25 8.47 25.62
N GLY A 645 6.27 8.19 24.76
CA GLY A 645 4.90 7.86 25.13
C GLY A 645 4.54 6.39 24.99
N ASP A 646 5.47 5.54 24.55
CA ASP A 646 5.28 4.08 24.47
C ASP A 646 5.72 3.41 25.76
N ASP A 647 4.80 2.73 26.43
CA ASP A 647 5.14 1.94 27.61
C ASP A 647 5.66 0.57 27.18
N VAL A 648 6.97 0.52 26.90
CA VAL A 648 7.69 -0.72 26.55
C VAL A 648 8.03 -1.55 27.80
N SER A 649 7.73 -1.02 29.01
CA SER A 649 8.14 -1.63 30.25
C SER A 649 7.26 -2.82 30.63
N MET A 650 7.88 -3.98 30.79
CA MET A 650 7.28 -5.15 31.45
C MET A 650 6.78 -4.87 32.88
N LEU A 651 7.18 -3.75 33.50
CA LEU A 651 6.76 -3.34 34.84
C LEU A 651 5.25 -3.08 34.91
N THR A 652 4.63 -2.63 33.83
CA THR A 652 3.18 -2.40 33.77
C THR A 652 2.36 -3.68 33.58
N HIS A 653 2.91 -4.73 32.98
CA HIS A 653 2.22 -6.01 32.79
C HIS A 653 2.02 -6.78 34.08
N HIS A 654 2.90 -6.63 35.05
CA HIS A 654 2.85 -7.37 36.36
C HIS A 654 2.23 -6.59 37.47
N LEU A 655 1.84 -5.35 37.24
CA LEU A 655 1.36 -4.52 38.30
C LEU A 655 -0.16 -4.73 38.48
N ARG A 656 -0.56 -5.17 39.69
CA ARG A 656 -1.96 -5.44 40.05
C ARG A 656 -2.83 -4.18 39.92
N PRO A 657 -4.08 -4.31 39.44
CA PRO A 657 -4.99 -3.17 39.25
C PRO A 657 -5.42 -2.47 40.57
N ASP A 658 -5.22 -3.13 41.67
CA ASP A 658 -5.68 -2.76 43.03
C ASP A 658 -4.72 -1.84 43.77
N LEU A 659 -3.52 -1.58 43.26
CA LEU A 659 -2.61 -0.64 43.88
C LEU A 659 -2.87 0.77 43.38
N ALA A 660 -2.90 1.73 44.28
CA ALA A 660 -2.96 3.16 43.94
C ALA A 660 -1.75 3.54 43.06
N ARG A 661 -1.92 3.48 41.75
CA ARG A 661 -0.86 3.79 40.80
C ARG A 661 -1.05 5.13 40.22
N PRO A 662 0.05 5.80 39.91
CA PRO A 662 -0.03 6.97 39.07
C PRO A 662 -0.61 6.56 37.70
N VAL A 663 -1.64 7.26 37.26
CA VAL A 663 -2.18 7.13 35.90
C VAL A 663 -1.27 7.94 34.99
N PRO A 664 -0.67 7.34 33.93
CA PRO A 664 0.23 8.07 33.03
C PRO A 664 -0.53 9.17 32.30
N ARG A 665 0.16 10.28 32.05
CA ARG A 665 -0.38 11.47 31.39
C ARG A 665 0.39 11.73 30.11
N ALA A 666 -0.30 11.95 29.03
CA ALA A 666 0.35 12.26 27.75
C ALA A 666 1.20 13.52 27.81
N GLU A 667 0.79 14.52 28.61
CA GLU A 667 1.54 15.75 28.83
C GLU A 667 3.00 15.53 29.23
N ASP A 668 3.24 14.53 30.10
CA ASP A 668 4.58 14.21 30.62
C ASP A 668 5.52 13.61 29.57
N SER A 669 4.96 13.17 28.42
CA SER A 669 5.68 12.51 27.33
C SER A 669 5.67 13.30 26.03
N LEU A 670 5.15 14.55 26.00
CA LEU A 670 5.06 15.32 24.77
C LEU A 670 6.44 15.73 24.25
N MET A 671 6.65 15.47 22.96
CA MET A 671 7.80 15.85 22.14
C MET A 671 7.33 16.80 21.04
N PHE A 672 8.00 17.95 20.88
CA PHE A 672 7.59 18.99 19.93
C PHE A 672 8.51 19.10 18.72
N ASP A 673 9.58 18.35 18.67
CA ASP A 673 10.60 18.34 17.62
C ASP A 673 10.45 17.17 16.61
N GLY A 674 9.39 16.37 16.76
CA GLY A 674 9.16 15.20 15.93
C GLY A 674 8.72 15.54 14.51
N HIS A 675 9.25 14.78 13.52
CA HIS A 675 8.99 14.99 12.10
C HIS A 675 7.51 14.76 11.71
N ALA A 676 6.86 13.76 12.33
CA ALA A 676 5.43 13.52 12.12
C ALA A 676 4.58 14.71 12.57
N LEU A 677 4.95 15.35 13.68
CA LEU A 677 4.27 16.52 14.22
C LEU A 677 4.41 17.73 13.29
N LEU A 678 5.63 18.00 12.81
CA LEU A 678 5.91 19.10 11.88
C LEU A 678 5.16 18.94 10.56
N ARG A 679 5.09 17.70 10.02
CA ARG A 679 4.32 17.40 8.80
C ARG A 679 2.82 17.57 9.00
N ALA A 680 2.30 17.14 10.15
CA ALA A 680 0.91 17.32 10.51
C ALA A 680 0.57 18.83 10.54
N HIS A 681 1.41 19.63 11.20
CA HIS A 681 1.26 21.09 11.25
C HIS A 681 1.28 21.74 9.86
N ALA A 682 2.25 21.39 9.03
CA ALA A 682 2.36 21.87 7.65
C ALA A 682 1.13 21.49 6.78
N SER A 683 0.41 20.43 7.13
CA SER A 683 -0.81 19.97 6.45
C SER A 683 -2.11 20.55 7.03
N GLY A 684 -2.01 21.56 7.95
CA GLY A 684 -3.15 22.24 8.54
C GLY A 684 -3.73 21.59 9.79
N VAL A 685 -3.08 20.58 10.36
CA VAL A 685 -3.42 20.03 11.67
C VAL A 685 -2.76 20.91 12.71
N THR A 686 -3.52 21.84 13.30
CA THR A 686 -3.01 22.84 14.22
C THR A 686 -2.97 22.37 15.67
N THR A 687 -3.79 21.38 16.00
CA THR A 687 -3.81 20.79 17.35
C THR A 687 -3.93 19.27 17.27
N ALA A 688 -3.52 18.58 18.33
CA ALA A 688 -3.68 17.14 18.46
C ALA A 688 -4.14 16.76 19.87
N VAL A 689 -4.85 15.63 19.94
CA VAL A 689 -5.20 14.96 21.20
C VAL A 689 -4.60 13.57 21.16
N SER A 690 -3.57 13.36 21.98
CA SER A 690 -2.88 12.09 22.07
C SER A 690 -2.99 11.51 23.47
N ALA A 691 -3.06 10.18 23.54
CA ALA A 691 -3.04 9.41 24.77
C ALA A 691 -1.78 8.54 24.82
N PRO A 692 -1.23 8.23 25.98
CA PRO A 692 -0.12 7.29 26.10
C PRO A 692 -0.44 5.98 25.41
N ALA A 693 0.51 5.43 24.63
CA ALA A 693 0.38 4.11 24.05
C ALA A 693 0.54 3.05 25.16
N VAL A 694 -0.38 2.12 25.23
CA VAL A 694 -0.43 1.13 26.32
C VAL A 694 -0.56 -0.27 25.78
N HIS A 695 0.34 -1.12 26.25
CA HIS A 695 0.21 -2.55 26.10
C HIS A 695 -0.65 -3.09 27.27
N GLY A 696 -1.98 -3.06 27.13
CA GLY A 696 -2.88 -3.57 28.16
C GLY A 696 -4.24 -2.89 28.17
N MET A 697 -4.99 -3.11 29.26
CA MET A 697 -6.36 -2.58 29.41
C MET A 697 -6.38 -1.08 29.76
N PHE A 698 -5.47 -0.63 30.62
CA PHE A 698 -5.49 0.74 31.12
C PHE A 698 -4.53 1.62 30.35
N GLY A 699 -5.11 2.58 29.61
CA GLY A 699 -4.42 3.70 29.03
C GLY A 699 -4.10 4.78 30.08
N GLY A 700 -3.74 5.94 29.62
CA GLY A 700 -3.51 7.10 30.47
C GLY A 700 -4.54 8.17 30.22
N VAL A 701 -4.19 9.37 30.65
CA VAL A 701 -4.93 10.60 30.42
C VAL A 701 -4.39 11.28 29.17
N SER A 702 -5.25 11.54 28.19
CA SER A 702 -4.87 12.27 26.97
C SER A 702 -4.70 13.76 27.23
N ALA A 703 -3.80 14.37 26.45
CA ALA A 703 -3.56 15.82 26.44
C ALA A 703 -3.94 16.41 25.08
N HIS A 704 -4.48 17.62 25.10
CA HIS A 704 -4.73 18.46 23.92
C HIS A 704 -3.63 19.51 23.82
N PHE A 705 -2.90 19.52 22.74
CA PHE A 705 -1.73 20.35 22.56
C PHE A 705 -1.64 20.95 21.15
N ASP A 706 -0.80 21.97 21.00
CA ASP A 706 -0.56 22.71 19.77
C ASP A 706 0.57 22.04 18.98
N THR A 707 0.32 21.70 17.73
CA THR A 707 1.31 21.02 16.87
C THR A 707 2.41 21.94 16.38
N GLY A 708 2.23 23.26 16.46
CA GLY A 708 3.21 24.28 16.08
C GLY A 708 4.07 24.79 17.23
N ALA A 709 3.90 24.26 18.45
CA ALA A 709 4.78 24.60 19.57
C ALA A 709 6.17 23.97 19.40
N HIS A 710 7.18 24.60 20.01
CA HIS A 710 8.56 24.10 20.01
C HIS A 710 8.95 23.41 21.32
N SER A 711 8.21 23.67 22.38
CA SER A 711 8.48 23.14 23.69
C SER A 711 7.22 23.09 24.54
N VAL A 712 7.18 22.19 25.51
CA VAL A 712 6.15 22.17 26.56
C VAL A 712 6.16 23.49 27.38
N LEU A 713 7.27 24.22 27.38
CA LEU A 713 7.43 25.51 28.07
C LEU A 713 6.83 26.68 27.30
N ASP A 714 6.47 26.50 26.03
CA ASP A 714 5.83 27.55 25.25
C ASP A 714 4.43 27.85 25.81
N LYS A 715 4.09 29.12 25.86
CA LYS A 715 2.77 29.54 26.33
C LYS A 715 1.67 28.90 25.46
N LEU A 716 0.75 28.17 26.07
CA LEU A 716 -0.37 27.49 25.43
C LEU A 716 0.04 26.29 24.55
N SER A 717 1.27 25.79 24.63
CA SER A 717 1.67 24.57 23.95
C SER A 717 0.77 23.39 24.33
N VAL A 718 0.44 23.26 25.61
CA VAL A 718 -0.58 22.33 26.12
C VAL A 718 -1.85 23.13 26.42
N ARG A 719 -2.93 22.83 25.67
CA ARG A 719 -4.22 23.50 25.81
C ARG A 719 -5.08 22.92 26.91
N ALA A 720 -4.98 21.61 27.12
CA ALA A 720 -5.60 20.89 28.22
C ALA A 720 -4.79 19.63 28.53
N SER A 721 -4.35 19.50 29.76
CA SER A 721 -3.59 18.35 30.26
C SER A 721 -4.49 17.13 30.54
N ASP A 722 -5.79 17.38 30.76
CA ASP A 722 -6.77 16.40 31.24
C ASP A 722 -7.97 16.33 30.29
N VAL A 723 -7.84 15.62 29.15
CA VAL A 723 -8.93 15.56 28.16
C VAL A 723 -9.85 14.38 28.40
N ALA A 724 -9.32 13.17 28.53
CA ALA A 724 -10.09 11.96 28.71
C ALA A 724 -9.25 10.85 29.34
N LEU A 725 -9.90 9.91 30.04
CA LEU A 725 -9.27 8.66 30.45
C LEU A 725 -9.47 7.58 29.40
N HIS A 726 -8.43 6.85 29.07
CA HIS A 726 -8.42 5.84 28.01
C HIS A 726 -8.36 4.42 28.56
N VAL A 727 -9.16 3.51 27.98
CA VAL A 727 -9.21 2.07 28.27
C VAL A 727 -9.27 1.29 26.97
N SER A 728 -8.56 0.19 26.87
CA SER A 728 -8.61 -0.74 25.73
C SER A 728 -9.19 -2.08 26.16
N LEU A 729 -10.30 -2.49 25.55
CA LEU A 729 -10.90 -3.82 25.74
C LEU A 729 -10.55 -4.66 24.50
N THR A 730 -9.54 -5.50 24.64
CA THR A 730 -9.08 -6.38 23.58
C THR A 730 -9.33 -7.83 23.94
N PRO A 731 -9.73 -8.68 22.98
CA PRO A 731 -9.76 -10.12 23.20
C PRO A 731 -8.41 -10.60 23.72
N PRO A 732 -8.38 -11.65 24.59
CA PRO A 732 -7.12 -12.27 24.95
C PRO A 732 -6.42 -12.72 23.67
N SER A 733 -5.35 -12.02 23.29
CA SER A 733 -4.49 -12.47 22.21
C SER A 733 -3.51 -13.50 22.78
N SER A 734 -3.42 -14.67 22.16
CA SER A 734 -2.18 -15.41 22.18
C SER A 734 -1.18 -14.55 21.42
N SER A 735 -0.42 -13.72 22.13
CA SER A 735 0.62 -12.90 21.54
C SER A 735 1.73 -13.84 21.05
N PHE A 736 1.60 -14.30 19.79
CA PHE A 736 2.79 -14.60 19.03
C PHE A 736 3.45 -13.26 18.76
N SER A 737 4.32 -12.82 19.66
CA SER A 737 5.20 -11.71 19.36
C SER A 737 5.96 -12.06 18.09
N SER A 738 6.16 -11.08 17.20
CA SER A 738 6.98 -11.24 15.98
C SER A 738 8.37 -11.83 16.29
N ASP A 739 8.83 -11.78 17.52
CA ASP A 739 10.16 -12.17 17.97
C ASP A 739 10.24 -13.58 18.60
N GLY A 740 9.13 -14.35 18.59
CA GLY A 740 9.14 -15.73 19.13
C GLY A 740 9.37 -15.82 20.63
N ARG A 741 9.30 -14.72 21.37
CA ARG A 741 9.31 -14.72 22.81
C ARG A 741 7.88 -14.96 23.28
N ASP A 742 7.66 -16.04 24.01
CA ASP A 742 6.44 -16.30 24.77
C ASP A 742 6.29 -15.16 25.79
N ASP A 743 5.55 -14.14 25.41
CA ASP A 743 5.06 -13.16 26.35
C ASP A 743 3.85 -13.81 27.06
N THR A 744 4.15 -14.63 28.07
CA THR A 744 3.16 -15.28 28.92
C THR A 744 2.44 -14.27 29.84
N GLY A 745 2.24 -13.05 29.35
CA GLY A 745 1.39 -12.07 29.97
C GLY A 745 -0.04 -12.61 30.02
N TYR A 746 -0.54 -12.92 31.22
CA TYR A 746 -1.91 -13.29 31.50
C TYR A 746 -2.86 -12.25 30.88
N THR A 747 -3.47 -12.57 29.75
CA THR A 747 -4.48 -11.73 29.11
C THR A 747 -5.83 -12.01 29.76
N ALA A 748 -6.35 -11.04 30.50
CA ALA A 748 -7.64 -11.16 31.14
C ALA A 748 -8.77 -11.43 30.12
N SER A 749 -9.66 -12.35 30.41
CA SER A 749 -10.85 -12.59 29.60
C SER A 749 -11.69 -11.29 29.45
N MET A 750 -12.48 -11.17 28.38
CA MET A 750 -13.39 -10.04 28.23
C MET A 750 -14.33 -9.87 29.44
N ALA A 751 -14.76 -10.99 30.07
CA ALA A 751 -15.58 -10.94 31.27
C ALA A 751 -14.83 -10.29 32.44
N THR A 752 -13.55 -10.64 32.64
CA THR A 752 -12.68 -10.04 33.64
C THR A 752 -12.44 -8.57 33.40
N GLN A 753 -12.13 -8.18 32.14
CA GLN A 753 -11.94 -6.78 31.75
C GLN A 753 -13.18 -5.92 32.02
N LEU A 754 -14.36 -6.41 31.64
CA LEU A 754 -15.62 -5.71 31.90
C LEU A 754 -15.99 -5.66 33.40
N ALA A 755 -15.70 -6.73 34.17
CA ALA A 755 -15.91 -6.71 35.62
C ALA A 755 -15.01 -5.68 36.29
N LEU A 756 -13.76 -5.60 35.86
CA LEU A 756 -12.79 -4.63 36.39
C LEU A 756 -13.21 -3.20 36.05
N LEU A 757 -13.62 -2.94 34.77
CA LEU A 757 -14.12 -1.63 34.36
C LEU A 757 -15.34 -1.22 35.18
N ARG A 758 -16.27 -2.13 35.42
CA ARG A 758 -17.43 -1.87 36.24
C ARG A 758 -17.04 -1.53 37.70
N SER A 759 -16.10 -2.26 38.29
CA SER A 759 -15.59 -2.00 39.63
C SER A 759 -14.92 -0.63 39.73
N MET A 760 -14.11 -0.26 38.75
CA MET A 760 -13.44 1.06 38.74
C MET A 760 -14.43 2.23 38.64
N ILE A 761 -15.57 2.06 38.01
CA ILE A 761 -16.61 3.07 37.92
C ILE A 761 -17.46 3.12 39.19
N SER A 762 -17.84 1.94 39.76
CA SER A 762 -18.70 1.87 40.95
C SER A 762 -17.96 2.20 42.24
N GLU A 763 -16.67 1.88 42.33
CA GLU A 763 -15.82 2.07 43.51
C GLU A 763 -14.48 2.74 43.07
N PRO A 764 -14.50 4.00 42.68
CA PRO A 764 -13.32 4.65 42.12
C PRO A 764 -12.26 4.90 43.20
N THR A 765 -11.08 4.32 43.02
CA THR A 765 -9.94 4.40 43.96
C THR A 765 -9.02 5.60 43.70
N THR A 766 -8.91 6.07 42.42
CA THR A 766 -8.08 7.23 42.07
C THR A 766 -8.92 8.47 41.76
N MET A 767 -8.27 9.62 41.66
CA MET A 767 -8.93 10.89 41.31
C MET A 767 -9.51 10.84 39.90
N GLU A 768 -8.77 10.25 38.94
CA GLU A 768 -9.17 10.14 37.54
C GLU A 768 -10.47 9.32 37.40
N TRP A 769 -10.52 8.17 38.09
CA TRP A 769 -11.73 7.33 38.07
C TRP A 769 -12.93 7.99 38.76
N ARG A 770 -12.69 8.81 39.79
CA ARG A 770 -13.77 9.61 40.44
C ARG A 770 -14.33 10.64 39.45
N ARG A 771 -13.48 11.34 38.71
CA ARG A 771 -13.90 12.31 37.70
C ARG A 771 -14.67 11.63 36.56
N VAL A 772 -14.25 10.44 36.12
CA VAL A 772 -15.00 9.63 35.14
C VAL A 772 -16.36 9.21 35.71
N ALA A 773 -16.38 8.66 36.92
CA ALA A 773 -17.60 8.18 37.56
C ALA A 773 -18.62 9.31 37.79
N ASN A 774 -18.16 10.52 38.05
CA ASN A 774 -18.99 11.72 38.21
C ASN A 774 -19.41 12.34 36.85
N GLY A 775 -18.87 11.87 35.73
CA GLY A 775 -19.14 12.43 34.39
C GLY A 775 -18.38 13.72 34.09
N GLU A 776 -17.38 14.07 34.91
CA GLU A 776 -16.53 15.25 34.67
C GLU A 776 -15.60 15.01 33.47
N TRP A 777 -14.98 13.83 33.43
CA TRP A 777 -14.11 13.41 32.34
C TRP A 777 -14.77 12.38 31.44
N PRO A 778 -14.58 12.46 30.11
CA PRO A 778 -14.92 11.38 29.21
C PRO A 778 -14.11 10.11 29.50
N LEU A 779 -14.76 8.95 29.35
CA LEU A 779 -14.11 7.66 29.30
C LEU A 779 -14.08 7.17 27.85
N VAL A 780 -12.90 7.12 27.25
CA VAL A 780 -12.71 6.60 25.91
C VAL A 780 -12.36 5.11 25.98
N VAL A 781 -13.20 4.27 25.40
CA VAL A 781 -13.03 2.81 25.44
C VAL A 781 -12.78 2.30 24.02
N LYS A 782 -11.59 1.77 23.76
CA LYS A 782 -11.28 1.09 22.51
C LYS A 782 -11.91 -0.30 22.52
N ALA A 783 -12.81 -0.57 21.56
CA ALA A 783 -13.51 -1.85 21.44
C ALA A 783 -14.03 -2.07 20.03
N ASP A 784 -13.57 -3.12 19.34
CA ASP A 784 -13.94 -3.43 17.97
C ASP A 784 -15.03 -4.50 17.84
N ALA A 785 -15.14 -5.40 18.84
CA ALA A 785 -16.10 -6.49 18.81
C ALA A 785 -17.52 -5.97 19.07
N TYR A 786 -18.46 -6.23 18.16
CA TYR A 786 -19.88 -5.92 18.28
C TYR A 786 -20.48 -6.29 19.64
N GLY A 787 -20.22 -7.52 20.11
CA GLY A 787 -20.71 -8.01 21.41
C GLY A 787 -20.14 -7.25 22.61
N THR A 788 -18.92 -6.72 22.50
CA THR A 788 -18.29 -5.88 23.54
C THR A 788 -18.94 -4.50 23.57
N VAL A 789 -19.14 -3.89 22.40
CA VAL A 789 -19.82 -2.59 22.30
C VAL A 789 -21.25 -2.66 22.85
N ALA A 790 -22.00 -3.73 22.54
CA ALA A 790 -23.34 -3.96 23.13
C ALA A 790 -23.29 -3.99 24.68
N LYS A 791 -22.27 -4.62 25.27
CA LYS A 791 -22.08 -4.65 26.74
C LYS A 791 -21.69 -3.29 27.30
N LEU A 792 -20.95 -2.48 26.55
CA LEU A 792 -20.63 -1.10 26.92
C LEU A 792 -21.88 -0.20 26.89
N ILE A 793 -22.80 -0.42 25.98
CA ILE A 793 -24.13 0.25 25.99
C ILE A 793 -24.89 -0.12 27.28
N LEU A 794 -24.90 -1.39 27.69
CA LEU A 794 -25.50 -1.81 28.97
C LEU A 794 -24.79 -1.19 30.18
N LEU A 795 -23.46 -1.07 30.12
CA LEU A 795 -22.67 -0.37 31.16
C LEU A 795 -23.09 1.10 31.26
N LYS A 796 -23.22 1.80 30.12
CA LYS A 796 -23.68 3.21 30.07
C LYS A 796 -25.10 3.35 30.66
N ARG A 797 -25.98 2.40 30.39
CA ARG A 797 -27.34 2.41 30.99
C ARG A 797 -27.30 2.22 32.50
N ALA A 798 -26.34 1.41 33.03
CA ALA A 798 -26.14 1.23 34.45
C ALA A 798 -25.49 2.44 35.14
N PHE A 799 -24.66 3.19 34.41
CA PHE A 799 -23.97 4.40 34.88
C PHE A 799 -24.24 5.58 33.95
N PRO A 800 -25.46 6.13 33.96
CA PRO A 800 -25.88 7.11 32.95
C PRO A 800 -25.08 8.43 32.99
N GLN A 801 -24.49 8.79 34.12
CA GLN A 801 -23.65 9.98 34.27
C GLN A 801 -22.29 9.88 33.56
N VAL A 802 -21.76 8.66 33.34
CA VAL A 802 -20.45 8.47 32.69
C VAL A 802 -20.53 8.95 31.22
N ARG A 803 -19.64 9.85 30.83
CA ARG A 803 -19.50 10.32 29.45
C ARG A 803 -18.68 9.27 28.65
N LEU A 804 -19.37 8.28 28.08
CA LEU A 804 -18.72 7.18 27.36
C LEU A 804 -18.52 7.55 25.89
N VAL A 805 -17.30 7.35 25.40
CA VAL A 805 -16.91 7.46 24.00
C VAL A 805 -16.33 6.11 23.57
N ILE A 806 -16.79 5.58 22.46
CA ILE A 806 -16.27 4.34 21.88
C ILE A 806 -15.24 4.67 20.80
N ASP A 807 -14.02 4.22 20.98
CA ASP A 807 -13.00 4.21 19.92
C ASP A 807 -13.05 2.85 19.21
N SER A 808 -13.48 2.83 17.95
CA SER A 808 -13.69 1.57 17.23
C SER A 808 -13.36 1.66 15.75
N ALA A 809 -12.70 0.61 15.28
CA ALA A 809 -12.58 0.28 13.85
C ALA A 809 -13.51 -0.88 13.45
N GLY A 810 -14.37 -1.34 14.34
CA GLY A 810 -15.23 -2.52 14.18
C GLY A 810 -16.56 -2.28 13.46
N ALA A 811 -17.40 -3.31 13.47
CA ALA A 811 -18.74 -3.31 12.86
C ALA A 811 -19.79 -2.75 13.84
N LEU A 812 -20.03 -1.45 13.80
CA LEU A 812 -20.96 -0.75 14.69
C LEU A 812 -22.35 -0.54 14.12
N HIS A 813 -22.55 -0.75 12.80
CA HIS A 813 -23.83 -0.53 12.13
C HIS A 813 -25.00 -1.27 12.78
N GLY A 814 -24.76 -2.47 13.33
CA GLY A 814 -25.80 -3.26 14.00
C GLY A 814 -26.26 -2.73 15.36
N VAL A 815 -25.54 -1.78 15.96
CA VAL A 815 -25.89 -1.12 17.25
C VAL A 815 -26.01 0.39 17.15
N ALA A 816 -26.05 0.94 15.93
CA ALA A 816 -26.04 2.39 15.69
C ALA A 816 -27.21 3.12 16.40
N ALA A 817 -28.41 2.55 16.32
CA ALA A 817 -29.59 3.11 16.99
C ALA A 817 -29.42 3.14 18.53
N GLN A 818 -28.90 2.06 19.10
CA GLN A 818 -28.68 1.95 20.56
C GLN A 818 -27.54 2.85 21.05
N LEU A 819 -26.53 3.10 20.22
CA LEU A 819 -25.47 4.08 20.52
C LEU A 819 -26.06 5.50 20.58
N ALA A 820 -26.90 5.87 19.61
CA ALA A 820 -27.59 7.16 19.58
C ALA A 820 -28.53 7.32 20.78
N GLU A 821 -29.38 6.32 21.08
CA GLU A 821 -30.28 6.31 22.23
C GLU A 821 -29.55 6.47 23.56
N ALA A 822 -28.38 5.83 23.71
CA ALA A 822 -27.55 5.92 24.92
C ALA A 822 -26.68 7.18 24.98
N ASN A 823 -26.74 8.05 23.97
CA ASN A 823 -25.89 9.23 23.82
C ASN A 823 -24.39 8.88 23.95
N ILE A 824 -23.96 7.88 23.19
CA ILE A 824 -22.57 7.44 23.12
C ILE A 824 -21.96 7.95 21.82
N SER A 825 -20.88 8.73 21.92
CA SER A 825 -20.11 9.20 20.77
C SER A 825 -19.13 8.14 20.30
N VAL A 826 -18.77 8.20 19.01
CA VAL A 826 -17.85 7.26 18.39
C VAL A 826 -16.66 7.99 17.78
N LEU A 827 -15.46 7.50 18.06
CA LEU A 827 -14.23 7.83 17.35
C LEU A 827 -13.90 6.66 16.44
N MET A 828 -13.67 6.93 15.16
CA MET A 828 -13.37 5.88 14.19
C MET A 828 -12.34 6.33 13.17
N PRO A 829 -11.50 5.41 12.65
CA PRO A 829 -10.60 5.75 11.55
C PRO A 829 -11.38 5.98 10.26
N ALA A 830 -10.89 6.90 9.43
CA ALA A 830 -11.47 7.16 8.11
C ALA A 830 -11.44 5.92 7.19
N LYS A 831 -10.42 5.08 7.35
CA LYS A 831 -10.21 3.87 6.55
C LYS A 831 -9.76 2.72 7.46
N VAL A 832 -10.14 1.50 7.10
CA VAL A 832 -9.68 0.27 7.75
C VAL A 832 -9.35 -0.73 6.66
N TRP A 833 -8.17 -1.31 6.70
CA TRP A 833 -7.69 -2.29 5.72
C TRP A 833 -7.02 -3.52 6.34
N MET A 834 -6.62 -3.43 7.61
CA MET A 834 -6.13 -4.57 8.39
C MET A 834 -7.29 -5.04 9.26
N TYR A 835 -8.01 -6.06 8.78
CA TYR A 835 -9.17 -6.56 9.47
C TYR A 835 -8.78 -7.59 10.51
N SER A 836 -9.00 -7.27 11.80
CA SER A 836 -9.00 -8.28 12.86
C SER A 836 -10.22 -9.19 12.74
N TRP A 837 -10.24 -10.28 13.53
CA TRP A 837 -11.40 -11.17 13.58
C TRP A 837 -12.69 -10.42 13.95
N GLU A 838 -12.63 -9.45 14.84
CA GLU A 838 -13.75 -8.60 15.26
C GLU A 838 -14.22 -7.64 14.16
N GLN A 839 -13.30 -7.17 13.33
CA GLN A 839 -13.58 -6.19 12.27
C GLN A 839 -14.11 -6.81 10.98
N ARG A 840 -14.07 -8.14 10.82
CA ARG A 840 -14.42 -8.84 9.57
C ARG A 840 -15.83 -8.58 9.04
N HIS A 841 -16.74 -8.14 9.88
CA HIS A 841 -18.12 -7.83 9.52
C HIS A 841 -18.39 -6.34 9.24
N ARG A 842 -17.33 -5.53 9.22
CA ARG A 842 -17.45 -4.10 8.91
C ARG A 842 -17.99 -3.90 7.49
N LEU A 843 -18.81 -2.88 7.31
CA LEU A 843 -19.26 -2.44 5.98
C LEU A 843 -18.08 -1.84 5.22
N MET A 844 -17.79 -2.40 4.05
CA MET A 844 -16.61 -2.02 3.24
C MET A 844 -16.83 -0.76 2.40
N GLY A 845 -18.08 -0.31 2.24
CA GLY A 845 -18.43 0.80 1.38
C GLY A 845 -18.43 0.45 -0.12
N PRO A 846 -18.86 1.40 -0.98
CA PRO A 846 -18.94 1.19 -2.42
C PRO A 846 -17.60 0.76 -3.04
N PRO A 847 -17.58 -0.16 -4.03
CA PRO A 847 -18.74 -0.81 -4.66
C PRO A 847 -19.20 -2.11 -3.99
N LEU A 848 -18.58 -2.53 -2.86
CA LEU A 848 -18.87 -3.82 -2.21
C LEU A 848 -20.14 -3.78 -1.36
N THR A 849 -20.35 -2.70 -0.63
CA THR A 849 -21.56 -2.44 0.13
C THR A 849 -22.05 -1.03 -0.19
N ARG A 850 -23.38 -0.84 -0.22
CA ARG A 850 -23.98 0.46 -0.45
C ARG A 850 -23.61 1.47 0.63
N ASP A 851 -23.62 1.01 1.88
CA ASP A 851 -23.39 1.83 3.05
C ASP A 851 -21.97 1.62 3.62
N THR A 852 -21.48 2.63 4.32
CA THR A 852 -20.30 2.58 5.17
C THR A 852 -20.70 2.63 6.64
N GLU A 853 -19.81 2.21 7.54
CA GLU A 853 -20.02 2.37 9.00
C GLU A 853 -20.31 3.83 9.36
N LEU A 854 -19.51 4.76 8.82
CA LEU A 854 -19.69 6.20 9.03
C LEU A 854 -21.12 6.65 8.61
N GLY A 855 -21.55 6.27 7.41
CA GLY A 855 -22.85 6.66 6.87
C GLY A 855 -24.00 6.13 7.73
N VAL A 856 -23.92 4.87 8.18
CA VAL A 856 -24.95 4.28 9.05
C VAL A 856 -25.01 5.00 10.40
N LEU A 857 -23.88 5.21 11.07
CA LEU A 857 -23.82 5.90 12.36
C LEU A 857 -24.40 7.31 12.28
N LEU A 858 -24.02 8.08 11.26
CA LEU A 858 -24.52 9.45 11.07
C LEU A 858 -26.04 9.50 10.81
N ARG A 859 -26.59 8.56 10.00
CA ARG A 859 -28.05 8.48 9.76
C ARG A 859 -28.84 8.17 11.04
N HIS A 860 -28.24 7.46 11.98
CA HIS A 860 -28.87 7.20 13.29
C HIS A 860 -28.64 8.33 14.30
N GLY A 861 -27.95 9.42 13.92
CA GLY A 861 -27.72 10.57 14.80
C GLY A 861 -26.57 10.36 15.82
N VAL A 862 -25.73 9.35 15.62
CA VAL A 862 -24.54 9.15 16.46
C VAL A 862 -23.55 10.28 16.18
N GLN A 863 -22.99 10.87 17.23
CA GLN A 863 -21.87 11.80 17.08
C GLN A 863 -20.61 11.02 16.74
N VAL A 864 -19.98 11.36 15.61
CA VAL A 864 -18.78 10.69 15.12
C VAL A 864 -17.65 11.70 14.94
N GLY A 865 -16.45 11.35 15.44
CA GLY A 865 -15.19 12.01 15.15
C GLY A 865 -14.29 11.07 14.35
N ILE A 866 -13.57 11.60 13.35
CA ILE A 866 -12.59 10.83 12.59
C ILE A 866 -11.23 10.91 13.27
N ARG A 867 -10.66 9.75 13.61
CA ARG A 867 -9.33 9.64 14.21
C ARG A 867 -8.29 9.11 13.24
N ILE A 868 -7.01 9.36 13.53
CA ILE A 868 -5.87 8.71 12.90
C ILE A 868 -5.50 7.43 13.64
N GLN A 869 -4.88 6.47 12.95
CA GLN A 869 -4.37 5.23 13.55
C GLN A 869 -2.88 5.35 13.87
N GLU A 870 -2.13 5.94 12.94
CA GLU A 870 -0.70 6.14 13.02
C GLU A 870 -0.35 7.63 12.97
N ALA A 871 0.74 8.04 13.63
CA ALA A 871 1.15 9.46 13.69
C ALA A 871 1.39 10.07 12.30
N TRP A 872 1.95 9.30 11.36
CA TRP A 872 2.20 9.74 9.99
C TRP A 872 0.92 10.00 9.17
N GLU A 873 -0.22 9.44 9.56
CA GLU A 873 -1.51 9.69 8.90
C GLU A 873 -2.04 11.11 9.15
N ALA A 874 -1.56 11.80 10.17
CA ALA A 874 -2.03 13.14 10.52
C ALA A 874 -1.89 14.12 9.34
N ALA A 875 -0.83 14.02 8.56
CA ALA A 875 -0.63 14.82 7.36
C ALA A 875 -1.70 14.59 6.27
N ASN A 876 -2.36 13.43 6.28
CA ASN A 876 -3.41 13.06 5.35
C ASN A 876 -4.82 13.15 5.95
N LEU A 877 -4.98 13.69 7.16
CA LEU A 877 -6.25 13.68 7.91
C LEU A 877 -7.43 14.22 7.10
N LEU A 878 -7.26 15.37 6.46
CA LEU A 878 -8.33 15.97 5.66
C LEU A 878 -8.64 15.11 4.42
N TRP A 879 -7.62 14.63 3.73
CA TRP A 879 -7.74 13.80 2.54
C TRP A 879 -8.53 12.51 2.84
N ASP A 880 -8.13 11.78 3.86
CA ASP A 880 -8.78 10.54 4.27
C ASP A 880 -10.22 10.78 4.78
N THR A 881 -10.44 11.89 5.50
CA THR A 881 -11.78 12.27 5.98
C THR A 881 -12.73 12.59 4.83
N VAL A 882 -12.29 13.36 3.84
CA VAL A 882 -13.11 13.69 2.67
C VAL A 882 -13.43 12.43 1.86
N TRP A 883 -12.49 11.51 1.72
CA TRP A 883 -12.75 10.21 1.09
C TRP A 883 -13.84 9.44 1.83
N ALA A 884 -13.68 9.21 3.14
CA ALA A 884 -14.67 8.50 3.96
C ALA A 884 -16.04 9.16 3.91
N ALA A 885 -16.09 10.49 3.90
CA ALA A 885 -17.31 11.27 3.80
C ALA A 885 -18.01 11.10 2.43
N GLN A 886 -17.24 11.05 1.35
CA GLN A 886 -17.78 10.78 0.01
C GLN A 886 -18.36 9.38 -0.10
N GLU A 887 -17.67 8.35 0.41
CA GLU A 887 -18.19 6.97 0.49
C GLU A 887 -19.45 6.88 1.38
N ALA A 888 -19.57 7.74 2.39
CA ALA A 888 -20.74 7.85 3.27
C ALA A 888 -21.85 8.74 2.69
N HIS A 889 -21.71 9.24 1.45
CA HIS A 889 -22.64 10.12 0.75
C HIS A 889 -22.93 11.45 1.47
N MET A 890 -21.94 11.98 2.19
CA MET A 890 -22.06 13.30 2.83
C MET A 890 -21.94 14.42 1.77
N GLY A 891 -22.93 15.31 1.71
CA GLY A 891 -22.97 16.41 0.76
C GLY A 891 -22.47 17.75 1.29
N SER A 892 -22.36 17.92 2.62
CA SER A 892 -22.03 19.19 3.26
C SER A 892 -20.56 19.27 3.66
N ALA A 893 -19.80 20.19 3.06
CA ALA A 893 -18.42 20.45 3.43
C ALA A 893 -18.25 20.85 4.92
N SER A 894 -19.25 21.60 5.46
CA SER A 894 -19.25 21.98 6.87
C SER A 894 -19.38 20.77 7.79
N ASP A 895 -20.22 19.81 7.45
CA ASP A 895 -20.39 18.58 8.23
C ASP A 895 -19.15 17.67 8.14
N ILE A 896 -18.51 17.60 6.97
CA ILE A 896 -17.24 16.87 6.78
C ILE A 896 -16.15 17.49 7.66
N LEU A 897 -15.97 18.81 7.62
CA LEU A 897 -15.00 19.50 8.46
C LEU A 897 -15.28 19.32 9.95
N ALA A 898 -16.55 19.26 10.34
CA ALA A 898 -16.90 19.03 11.73
C ALA A 898 -16.38 17.70 12.29
N LEU A 899 -16.20 16.67 11.46
CA LEU A 899 -15.68 15.35 11.86
C LEU A 899 -14.23 15.42 12.38
N VAL A 900 -13.45 16.44 11.96
CA VAL A 900 -12.04 16.63 12.30
C VAL A 900 -11.74 17.97 12.96
N THR A 901 -12.77 18.65 13.47
CA THR A 901 -12.64 19.94 14.17
C THR A 901 -13.53 19.99 15.43
N THR A 902 -14.84 20.03 15.29
CA THR A 902 -15.78 20.34 16.39
C THR A 902 -16.41 19.11 17.06
N LYS A 903 -16.27 17.93 16.48
CA LYS A 903 -16.86 16.69 17.05
C LYS A 903 -16.04 16.07 18.16
N TYR A 904 -14.82 16.56 18.39
CA TYR A 904 -13.95 16.12 19.49
C TYR A 904 -14.15 16.92 20.80
N VAL A 905 -14.82 18.03 20.75
CA VAL A 905 -14.96 18.99 21.88
C VAL A 905 -16.22 18.73 22.69
#